data_47c5eaae2c9bf75db37a26baa5554c14
#
_entry.id   47c5eaae2c9bf75db37a26baa5554c14
#
_cell.length_a   1.000
_cell.length_b   1.000
_cell.length_c   1.000
_cell.angle_alpha   90.00
_cell.angle_beta   90.00
_cell.angle_gamma   90.00
#
_symmetry.space_group_name_H-M   'P 1'
#
loop_
_entity.id
_entity.type
_entity.pdbx_description
1 polymer ?
#
loop_
_entity_poly.entity_id
_entity_poly.type
_entity_poly.pdbx_seq_one_letter_code
_entity_poly.pdbx_strand_id
1 'polypeptide(L)'
;MNKIANIIKSNSEKYETVFVFPTQAEAREWFIRSLEITGADTLPEDMFIAWDTFKKRFLASEEKRKPVTQIIRKLFVNDIIKKNDEHKKNGNAIFKKIILEKFSDSSSNLTSWFVSILPQLDNFEHKLKNIKIKNNEVTEFLILKTYYEKFLQKHNLYEPSWISERLNLDGENIKIIFPELIEDFFELKPVLEKNNLIEFIHTDILENNNIEAVEFDDSRMEIDFCISKIESLLLNGVPANDIAVTVCNLDELKPYLSREAYLRGIPIEFRSGQMLGQTQAGLLFAQIQNVVAENFSFDSVKQLFSNTHLVWKETELMHQLLKFGIEKNCVASWKDNGKLKNCWEEAFDFYNDAKTKDIFEIESFFKTFKTLSENLVYSKNFTAIKNNYRNFRDAFLVKEKFFIDDDLILSRCIEKLKSLSLLEEEFKSELPENIFSFFISTLDETMYVYKNTGTGISVFNFPVMAISPYTYNFLLNANQKDVRADFSNLKFLRNDIRNNIGASDIDAVKYFLKAYYNTQQCFISFAKKTFSEYAMCHNSIQKRKLSLDEEKFLTVNSFSNEEKYFSTNESVINYKPYIIQQLGIKNFLQNFKVREQNNFSFLKNSFNANSLSILDRRLQNFYTDDKFNISATQLKNFYFCPSFYFLETVLGIEKLYETPMLFSPLSAGILSHGIVEKVLRYISQTDNIFVKTHLEDYFKYAEKIIFDDVNNSKLLNGSFSKPFTDIIIQKKISEIKELLNYFADNYSNFAIPVIEKEISIHFKKYNLMGKIDCALNDKKNKFVLVDFKSSWTPEPKDCRVSDKDDAVNDFQIAMYVYLVENSFELSTVSDAFFWSLAKKIAVKIIDEKNSREIFNMTLEKLHRESEIFFAAVSEHNFSVGNIYERNCVKCNFSKICRTRFQVEGEKWN
;
A
#
# COMPACT_ATOMS: atom_id res chain seq x y z
N MET A 1 -13.98 -28.25 35.59
CA MET A 1 -14.94 -27.16 35.35
C MET A 1 -14.30 -25.85 35.82
N ASN A 2 -14.33 -24.80 35.04
CA ASN A 2 -13.70 -23.55 35.40
C ASN A 2 -14.31 -22.99 36.72
N LYS A 3 -13.49 -22.45 37.64
CA LYS A 3 -13.92 -21.85 38.91
C LYS A 3 -15.05 -20.82 38.70
N ILE A 4 -14.96 -19.99 37.66
CA ILE A 4 -16.00 -19.00 37.33
C ILE A 4 -17.31 -19.68 36.92
N ALA A 5 -17.25 -20.75 36.12
CA ALA A 5 -18.45 -21.51 35.74
C ALA A 5 -19.19 -22.05 36.96
N ASN A 6 -18.47 -22.56 38.00
CA ASN A 6 -19.05 -23.04 39.24
C ASN A 6 -19.70 -21.90 40.04
N ILE A 7 -19.05 -20.70 40.07
CA ILE A 7 -19.58 -19.53 40.75
C ILE A 7 -20.87 -19.04 40.08
N ILE A 8 -20.88 -18.97 38.76
CA ILE A 8 -22.04 -18.60 37.95
C ILE A 8 -23.17 -19.58 38.22
N LYS A 9 -22.91 -20.89 38.13
CA LYS A 9 -23.91 -21.95 38.37
C LYS A 9 -24.53 -21.87 39.76
N SER A 10 -23.73 -21.63 40.80
CA SER A 10 -24.20 -21.54 42.19
C SER A 10 -24.97 -20.27 42.53
N ASN A 11 -24.92 -19.25 41.70
CA ASN A 11 -25.56 -17.94 41.93
C ASN A 11 -26.57 -17.55 40.84
N SER A 12 -26.73 -18.34 39.78
CA SER A 12 -27.62 -18.02 38.64
C SER A 12 -29.11 -17.97 39.01
N GLU A 13 -29.52 -18.67 40.05
CA GLU A 13 -30.89 -18.62 40.55
C GLU A 13 -31.20 -17.37 41.39
N LYS A 14 -30.17 -16.60 41.76
CA LYS A 14 -30.28 -15.36 42.52
C LYS A 14 -30.20 -14.18 41.55
N TYR A 15 -31.30 -13.73 40.99
CA TYR A 15 -31.36 -12.61 40.01
C TYR A 15 -30.82 -11.26 40.54
N GLU A 16 -30.58 -11.16 41.84
CA GLU A 16 -29.95 -10.00 42.49
C GLU A 16 -28.40 -10.02 42.39
N THR A 17 -27.79 -11.05 41.78
CA THR A 17 -26.34 -11.18 41.68
C THR A 17 -25.84 -10.59 40.34
N VAL A 18 -24.92 -9.64 40.42
CA VAL A 18 -24.25 -9.01 39.25
C VAL A 18 -22.80 -9.47 39.17
N PHE A 19 -22.43 -10.06 38.07
CA PHE A 19 -21.04 -10.44 37.73
C PHE A 19 -20.37 -9.34 36.97
N VAL A 20 -19.27 -8.80 37.51
CA VAL A 20 -18.52 -7.70 36.92
C VAL A 20 -17.22 -8.24 36.35
N PHE A 21 -17.04 -8.07 35.06
CA PHE A 21 -15.86 -8.49 34.31
C PHE A 21 -14.98 -7.31 33.91
N PRO A 22 -13.66 -7.51 33.69
CA PRO A 22 -12.77 -6.46 33.25
C PRO A 22 -13.22 -5.79 31.93
N THR A 23 -13.68 -6.59 30.97
CA THR A 23 -14.05 -6.14 29.64
C THR A 23 -15.50 -6.45 29.25
N GLN A 24 -16.05 -5.68 28.32
CA GLN A 24 -17.38 -5.95 27.75
C GLN A 24 -17.41 -7.25 26.93
N ALA A 25 -16.30 -7.61 26.30
CA ALA A 25 -16.21 -8.86 25.54
C ALA A 25 -16.32 -10.07 26.45
N GLU A 26 -15.60 -10.07 27.59
CA GLU A 26 -15.69 -11.15 28.59
C GLU A 26 -17.08 -11.25 29.20
N ALA A 27 -17.67 -10.12 29.58
CA ALA A 27 -19.02 -10.11 30.13
C ALA A 27 -20.04 -10.75 29.18
N ARG A 28 -19.97 -10.40 27.89
CA ARG A 28 -20.85 -10.94 26.85
C ARG A 28 -20.62 -12.44 26.58
N GLU A 29 -19.38 -12.87 26.46
CA GLU A 29 -19.06 -14.27 26.17
C GLU A 29 -19.46 -15.17 27.38
N TRP A 30 -19.25 -14.71 28.61
CA TRP A 30 -19.69 -15.39 29.79
C TRP A 30 -21.23 -15.42 29.92
N PHE A 31 -21.92 -14.36 29.53
CA PHE A 31 -23.39 -14.37 29.46
C PHE A 31 -23.90 -15.47 28.51
N ILE A 32 -23.35 -15.53 27.28
CA ILE A 32 -23.72 -16.57 26.30
C ILE A 32 -23.42 -17.97 26.84
N ARG A 33 -22.26 -18.17 27.43
CA ARG A 33 -21.84 -19.48 27.98
C ARG A 33 -22.62 -19.85 29.24
N SER A 34 -23.09 -18.89 30.00
CA SER A 34 -23.87 -19.13 31.21
C SER A 34 -25.19 -19.83 30.93
N LEU A 35 -25.84 -19.61 29.80
CA LEU A 35 -27.04 -20.31 29.36
C LEU A 35 -26.80 -21.84 29.26
N GLU A 36 -25.67 -22.23 28.70
CA GLU A 36 -25.28 -23.64 28.61
C GLU A 36 -24.89 -24.23 29.97
N ILE A 37 -24.15 -23.47 30.80
CA ILE A 37 -23.68 -23.91 32.13
C ILE A 37 -24.84 -24.15 33.09
N THR A 38 -25.84 -23.27 33.05
CA THR A 38 -27.00 -23.32 33.96
C THR A 38 -28.12 -24.18 33.40
N GLY A 39 -28.15 -24.42 32.09
CA GLY A 39 -29.28 -25.10 31.43
C GLY A 39 -30.54 -24.23 31.36
N ALA A 40 -30.41 -22.91 31.56
CA ALA A 40 -31.51 -21.96 31.53
C ALA A 40 -31.81 -21.52 30.09
N ASP A 41 -33.08 -21.43 29.72
CA ASP A 41 -33.50 -20.91 28.42
C ASP A 41 -33.24 -19.39 28.28
N THR A 42 -33.28 -18.67 29.39
CA THR A 42 -33.05 -17.21 29.43
C THR A 42 -32.39 -16.78 30.73
N LEU A 43 -31.54 -15.78 30.68
CA LEU A 43 -30.94 -15.07 31.81
C LEU A 43 -31.00 -13.55 31.56
N PRO A 44 -31.13 -12.69 32.58
CA PRO A 44 -31.02 -11.26 32.41
C PRO A 44 -29.60 -10.88 31.95
N GLU A 45 -29.47 -10.14 30.85
CA GLU A 45 -28.17 -9.69 30.33
C GLU A 45 -27.45 -8.76 31.31
N ASP A 46 -28.20 -7.96 32.09
CA ASP A 46 -27.69 -7.02 33.07
C ASP A 46 -27.07 -7.63 34.33
N MET A 47 -27.15 -8.98 34.46
CA MET A 47 -26.38 -9.74 35.45
C MET A 47 -24.88 -9.82 35.07
N PHE A 48 -24.52 -9.63 33.79
CA PHE A 48 -23.17 -9.77 33.28
C PHE A 48 -22.71 -8.45 32.71
N ILE A 49 -21.95 -7.67 33.46
CA ILE A 49 -21.55 -6.33 33.07
C ILE A 49 -20.05 -6.16 33.07
N ALA A 50 -19.56 -5.21 32.24
CA ALA A 50 -18.18 -4.78 32.28
C ALA A 50 -17.93 -3.78 33.39
N TRP A 51 -16.68 -3.65 33.81
CA TRP A 51 -16.22 -2.71 34.82
C TRP A 51 -16.65 -1.26 34.55
N ASP A 52 -16.56 -0.78 33.32
CA ASP A 52 -17.03 0.58 32.98
C ASP A 52 -18.56 0.73 33.13
N THR A 53 -19.31 -0.32 32.86
CA THR A 53 -20.77 -0.33 33.09
C THR A 53 -21.08 -0.33 34.56
N PHE A 54 -20.32 -1.09 35.37
CA PHE A 54 -20.41 -1.08 36.84
C PHE A 54 -20.19 0.34 37.40
N LYS A 55 -19.12 1.00 36.99
CA LYS A 55 -18.85 2.39 37.41
C LYS A 55 -20.04 3.33 37.10
N LYS A 56 -20.55 3.26 35.88
CA LYS A 56 -21.70 4.10 35.47
C LYS A 56 -22.96 3.81 36.27
N ARG A 57 -23.26 2.55 36.50
CA ARG A 57 -24.50 2.11 37.16
C ARG A 57 -24.49 2.40 38.67
N PHE A 58 -23.38 2.17 39.35
CA PHE A 58 -23.32 2.15 40.82
C PHE A 58 -22.54 3.29 41.46
N LEU A 59 -21.65 3.93 40.73
CA LEU A 59 -20.85 5.07 41.28
C LEU A 59 -21.32 6.44 40.78
N ALA A 60 -22.02 6.54 39.67
CA ALA A 60 -22.43 7.83 39.07
C ALA A 60 -23.95 8.10 39.13
N SER A 61 -24.72 7.30 39.84
CA SER A 61 -26.19 7.34 39.80
C SER A 61 -26.85 8.64 40.29
N GLU A 62 -26.19 9.43 41.18
CA GLU A 62 -26.72 10.68 41.75
C GLU A 62 -26.32 11.94 41.00
N GLU A 63 -25.49 11.87 39.98
CA GLU A 63 -25.00 13.05 39.26
C GLU A 63 -26.03 13.58 38.26
N LYS A 64 -26.42 14.85 38.42
CA LYS A 64 -27.47 15.49 37.58
C LYS A 64 -26.92 16.20 36.34
N ARG A 65 -25.61 16.53 36.33
CA ARG A 65 -24.97 17.16 35.20
C ARG A 65 -24.73 16.13 34.08
N LYS A 66 -24.49 16.61 32.85
CA LYS A 66 -24.16 15.72 31.73
C LYS A 66 -22.71 15.23 31.86
N PRO A 67 -22.41 13.94 31.57
CA PRO A 67 -21.03 13.43 31.53
C PRO A 67 -20.28 14.02 30.36
N VAL A 68 -19.03 14.42 30.56
CA VAL A 68 -18.18 14.83 29.49
C VAL A 68 -17.78 13.61 28.63
N THR A 69 -17.85 13.76 27.30
CA THR A 69 -17.43 12.75 26.34
C THR A 69 -16.02 13.03 25.85
N GLN A 70 -15.37 12.05 25.24
CA GLN A 70 -14.05 12.22 24.62
C GLN A 70 -14.04 13.37 23.59
N ILE A 71 -15.11 13.52 22.81
CA ILE A 71 -15.26 14.61 21.83
C ILE A 71 -15.26 15.98 22.53
N ILE A 72 -15.99 16.10 23.64
CA ILE A 72 -16.07 17.35 24.41
C ILE A 72 -14.70 17.68 25.03
N ARG A 73 -13.96 16.67 25.54
CA ARG A 73 -12.57 16.88 26.00
C ARG A 73 -11.68 17.39 24.88
N LYS A 74 -11.82 16.85 23.66
CA LYS A 74 -11.08 17.35 22.48
C LYS A 74 -11.40 18.80 22.15
N LEU A 75 -12.67 19.19 22.20
CA LEU A 75 -13.07 20.59 21.98
C LEU A 75 -12.41 21.50 23.00
N PHE A 76 -12.45 21.15 24.29
CA PHE A 76 -11.73 21.89 25.34
C PHE A 76 -10.23 21.98 25.06
N VAL A 77 -9.59 20.85 24.71
CA VAL A 77 -8.14 20.84 24.47
C VAL A 77 -7.76 21.70 23.27
N ASN A 78 -8.53 21.65 22.18
CA ASN A 78 -8.28 22.52 21.03
C ASN A 78 -8.42 24.01 21.40
N ASP A 79 -9.42 24.39 22.19
CA ASP A 79 -9.62 25.75 22.66
C ASP A 79 -8.46 26.22 23.58
N ILE A 80 -8.03 25.39 24.53
CA ILE A 80 -6.95 25.76 25.45
C ILE A 80 -5.59 25.86 24.74
N ILE A 81 -5.31 24.99 23.75
CA ILE A 81 -4.12 25.09 22.92
C ILE A 81 -4.15 26.39 22.11
N LYS A 82 -5.28 26.70 21.48
CA LYS A 82 -5.45 27.96 20.72
C LYS A 82 -5.21 29.18 21.62
N LYS A 83 -5.79 29.22 22.80
CA LYS A 83 -5.56 30.26 23.79
C LYS A 83 -4.08 30.37 24.20
N ASN A 84 -3.42 29.23 24.39
CA ASN A 84 -1.98 29.23 24.69
C ASN A 84 -1.17 29.88 23.56
N ASP A 85 -1.48 29.58 22.29
CA ASP A 85 -0.80 30.11 21.11
C ASP A 85 -1.06 31.61 20.93
N GLU A 86 -2.29 32.08 21.20
CA GLU A 86 -2.64 33.50 21.22
C GLU A 86 -1.87 34.25 22.31
N HIS A 87 -1.82 33.69 23.52
CA HIS A 87 -1.05 34.26 24.64
C HIS A 87 0.46 34.27 24.39
N LYS A 88 0.95 33.25 23.69
CA LYS A 88 2.36 33.17 23.27
C LYS A 88 2.73 34.31 22.32
N LYS A 89 1.89 34.61 21.32
CA LYS A 89 2.11 35.73 20.39
C LYS A 89 2.28 37.06 21.13
N ASN A 90 1.64 37.17 22.30
CA ASN A 90 1.72 38.33 23.19
C ASN A 90 2.83 38.21 24.26
N GLY A 91 3.74 37.23 24.17
CA GLY A 91 4.86 37.01 25.06
C GLY A 91 4.55 36.30 26.40
N ASN A 92 3.29 35.90 26.62
CA ASN A 92 2.80 35.33 27.89
C ASN A 92 2.09 33.97 27.72
N ALA A 93 2.79 32.96 27.19
CA ALA A 93 2.24 31.61 27.08
C ALA A 93 1.74 31.06 28.42
N ILE A 94 0.55 30.42 28.42
CA ILE A 94 -0.07 29.80 29.60
C ILE A 94 0.78 28.59 30.05
N PHE A 95 1.19 27.78 29.09
CA PHE A 95 2.00 26.60 29.31
C PHE A 95 3.36 26.76 28.61
N LYS A 96 4.44 26.63 29.39
CA LYS A 96 5.83 26.75 28.93
C LYS A 96 6.62 25.46 29.09
N LYS A 97 6.14 24.54 29.96
CA LYS A 97 6.79 23.27 30.27
C LYS A 97 6.03 22.08 29.67
N ILE A 98 4.69 22.08 29.73
CA ILE A 98 3.89 21.02 29.11
C ILE A 98 3.82 21.21 27.60
N ILE A 99 3.83 22.44 27.09
CA ILE A 99 3.97 22.75 25.66
C ILE A 99 5.31 23.48 25.47
N LEU A 100 6.32 22.76 25.03
CA LEU A 100 7.63 23.35 24.81
C LEU A 100 7.59 24.30 23.59
N GLU A 101 8.30 25.41 23.69
CA GLU A 101 8.30 26.48 22.69
C GLU A 101 8.65 26.01 21.29
N LYS A 102 9.60 25.05 21.19
CA LYS A 102 10.00 24.42 19.90
C LYS A 102 8.94 23.55 19.24
N PHE A 103 7.89 23.18 19.95
CA PHE A 103 6.77 22.36 19.43
C PHE A 103 5.46 23.13 19.30
N SER A 104 5.46 24.43 19.49
CA SER A 104 4.24 25.22 19.44
C SER A 104 3.55 25.20 18.07
N ASP A 105 4.31 25.11 16.98
CA ASP A 105 3.73 25.06 15.63
C ASP A 105 3.07 23.70 15.31
N SER A 106 3.33 22.68 16.12
CA SER A 106 2.73 21.35 16.03
C SER A 106 1.92 20.97 17.28
N SER A 107 1.50 21.96 18.08
CA SER A 107 0.79 21.75 19.34
C SER A 107 -0.54 20.98 19.18
N SER A 108 -1.17 21.07 18.00
CA SER A 108 -2.35 20.26 17.65
C SER A 108 -2.09 18.74 17.71
N ASN A 109 -0.85 18.29 17.50
CA ASN A 109 -0.49 16.88 17.61
C ASN A 109 -0.49 16.37 19.07
N LEU A 110 -0.52 17.30 20.04
CA LEU A 110 -0.61 16.97 21.47
C LEU A 110 -2.06 16.78 21.95
N THR A 111 -3.06 17.00 21.11
CA THR A 111 -4.47 16.96 21.51
C THR A 111 -4.85 15.64 22.17
N SER A 112 -4.51 14.50 21.56
CA SER A 112 -4.84 13.17 22.10
C SER A 112 -4.15 12.91 23.46
N TRP A 113 -2.90 13.39 23.60
CA TRP A 113 -2.17 13.32 24.87
C TRP A 113 -2.84 14.13 25.98
N PHE A 114 -3.20 15.40 25.71
CA PHE A 114 -3.93 16.22 26.68
C PHE A 114 -5.28 15.61 27.05
N VAL A 115 -6.05 15.10 26.08
CA VAL A 115 -7.33 14.42 26.31
C VAL A 115 -7.17 13.23 27.27
N SER A 116 -6.07 12.48 27.17
CA SER A 116 -5.79 11.34 28.06
C SER A 116 -5.42 11.75 29.50
N ILE A 117 -4.93 12.97 29.69
CA ILE A 117 -4.53 13.50 31.00
C ILE A 117 -5.72 14.01 31.80
N LEU A 118 -6.69 14.67 31.14
CA LEU A 118 -7.82 15.34 31.84
C LEU A 118 -8.52 14.46 32.88
N PRO A 119 -8.85 13.18 32.60
CA PRO A 119 -9.47 12.29 33.58
C PRO A 119 -8.62 12.03 34.83
N GLN A 120 -7.30 12.15 34.74
CA GLN A 120 -6.36 11.81 35.80
C GLN A 120 -6.00 13.03 36.71
N LEU A 121 -6.38 14.23 36.29
CA LEU A 121 -5.96 15.46 36.98
C LEU A 121 -6.47 15.58 38.44
N ASP A 122 -7.62 15.02 38.76
CA ASP A 122 -8.17 15.04 40.12
C ASP A 122 -7.41 14.10 41.04
N ASN A 123 -7.15 12.89 40.61
CA ASN A 123 -6.29 11.94 41.32
C ASN A 123 -4.88 12.49 41.52
N PHE A 124 -4.34 13.15 40.49
CA PHE A 124 -3.04 13.85 40.59
C PHE A 124 -3.03 14.92 41.70
N GLU A 125 -4.00 15.82 41.69
CA GLU A 125 -4.11 16.85 42.76
C GLU A 125 -4.28 16.21 44.14
N HIS A 126 -5.08 15.15 44.25
CA HIS A 126 -5.31 14.44 45.50
C HIS A 126 -4.00 13.85 46.07
N LYS A 127 -3.17 13.25 45.26
CA LYS A 127 -1.86 12.69 45.63
C LYS A 127 -0.85 13.80 46.03
N LEU A 128 -1.01 15.00 45.48
CA LEU A 128 -0.14 16.15 45.84
C LEU A 128 -0.49 16.81 47.18
N LYS A 129 -1.72 16.66 47.73
CA LYS A 129 -2.16 17.38 48.92
C LYS A 129 -1.21 17.26 50.12
N ASN A 130 -0.50 16.16 50.25
CA ASN A 130 0.41 15.84 51.35
C ASN A 130 1.91 16.02 51.00
N ILE A 131 2.23 16.47 49.77
CA ILE A 131 3.61 16.50 49.27
C ILE A 131 3.92 17.89 48.68
N LYS A 132 4.94 18.56 49.22
CA LYS A 132 5.38 19.86 48.69
C LYS A 132 6.38 19.66 47.57
N ILE A 133 5.92 19.58 46.33
CA ILE A 133 6.78 19.56 45.14
C ILE A 133 6.78 20.95 44.50
N LYS A 134 7.92 21.63 44.54
CA LYS A 134 8.14 22.88 43.78
C LYS A 134 8.66 22.53 42.38
N ASN A 135 7.76 22.31 41.43
CA ASN A 135 8.11 22.06 40.04
C ASN A 135 7.14 22.82 39.13
N ASN A 136 7.68 23.55 38.17
CA ASN A 136 6.87 24.34 37.22
C ASN A 136 5.95 23.46 36.36
N GLU A 137 6.35 22.25 35.99
CA GLU A 137 5.55 21.28 35.25
C GLU A 137 4.29 20.87 36.06
N VAL A 138 4.48 20.54 37.35
CA VAL A 138 3.38 20.25 38.29
C VAL A 138 2.40 21.42 38.39
N THR A 139 2.94 22.65 38.45
CA THR A 139 2.12 23.86 38.50
C THR A 139 1.28 24.04 37.23
N GLU A 140 1.85 23.75 36.06
CA GLU A 140 1.13 23.88 34.79
C GLU A 140 0.00 22.82 34.63
N PHE A 141 0.18 21.60 35.14
CA PHE A 141 -0.93 20.63 35.21
C PHE A 141 -2.06 21.06 36.13
N LEU A 142 -1.76 21.71 37.23
CA LEU A 142 -2.80 22.28 38.13
C LEU A 142 -3.50 23.48 37.47
N ILE A 143 -2.78 24.29 36.71
CA ILE A 143 -3.37 25.35 35.87
C ILE A 143 -4.31 24.74 34.85
N LEU A 144 -3.89 23.67 34.15
CA LEU A 144 -4.73 22.95 33.20
C LEU A 144 -6.02 22.43 33.85
N LYS A 145 -5.91 21.80 35.03
CA LYS A 145 -7.09 21.40 35.83
C LYS A 145 -8.04 22.57 36.10
N THR A 146 -7.52 23.71 36.55
CA THR A 146 -8.32 24.91 36.85
C THR A 146 -9.08 25.42 35.59
N TYR A 147 -8.43 25.42 34.41
CA TYR A 147 -9.12 25.78 33.16
C TYR A 147 -10.19 24.75 32.78
N TYR A 148 -9.92 23.49 33.04
CA TYR A 148 -10.87 22.42 32.73
C TYR A 148 -12.10 22.47 33.69
N GLU A 149 -11.89 22.69 34.95
CA GLU A 149 -12.98 22.89 35.94
C GLU A 149 -13.90 24.05 35.53
N LYS A 150 -13.33 25.21 35.15
CA LYS A 150 -14.10 26.34 34.64
C LYS A 150 -14.90 26.00 33.41
N PHE A 151 -14.32 25.23 32.49
CA PHE A 151 -15.01 24.74 31.29
C PHE A 151 -16.18 23.80 31.63
N LEU A 152 -15.96 22.84 32.55
CA LEU A 152 -17.02 21.95 33.05
C LEU A 152 -18.16 22.72 33.71
N GLN A 153 -17.85 23.68 34.54
CA GLN A 153 -18.85 24.55 35.19
C GLN A 153 -19.63 25.40 34.17
N LYS A 154 -18.94 26.01 33.21
CA LYS A 154 -19.55 26.84 32.16
C LYS A 154 -20.62 26.07 31.36
N HIS A 155 -20.39 24.79 31.07
CA HIS A 155 -21.26 23.96 30.26
C HIS A 155 -22.12 22.99 31.06
N ASN A 156 -22.21 23.12 32.39
CA ASN A 156 -22.93 22.20 33.28
C ASN A 156 -22.59 20.71 33.04
N LEU A 157 -21.28 20.42 32.99
CA LEU A 157 -20.73 19.09 32.75
C LEU A 157 -20.04 18.54 33.99
N TYR A 158 -19.84 17.25 34.05
CA TYR A 158 -18.95 16.58 35.00
C TYR A 158 -17.99 15.63 34.32
N GLU A 159 -16.79 15.47 34.94
CA GLU A 159 -15.82 14.46 34.46
C GLU A 159 -16.14 13.12 35.14
N PRO A 160 -16.48 12.08 34.38
CA PRO A 160 -16.84 10.77 34.95
C PRO A 160 -15.75 10.10 35.81
N SER A 161 -14.48 10.43 35.57
CA SER A 161 -13.35 9.91 36.38
C SER A 161 -13.12 10.69 37.67
N TRP A 162 -13.81 11.82 37.90
CA TRP A 162 -13.70 12.66 39.10
C TRP A 162 -14.89 12.42 40.04
N ILE A 163 -15.44 11.22 40.06
CA ILE A 163 -16.63 10.89 40.83
C ILE A 163 -16.29 10.74 42.32
N SER A 164 -17.19 11.24 43.14
CA SER A 164 -17.13 11.06 44.56
C SER A 164 -17.28 9.60 45.00
N GLU A 165 -16.66 9.26 46.12
CA GLU A 165 -16.53 7.95 46.74
C GLU A 165 -17.85 7.30 47.22
N ARG A 166 -19.01 7.58 46.60
CA ARG A 166 -20.29 7.02 47.02
C ARG A 166 -20.73 5.88 46.09
N LEU A 167 -20.78 4.71 46.65
CA LEU A 167 -21.34 3.51 46.04
C LEU A 167 -22.81 3.39 46.41
N ASN A 168 -23.68 3.31 45.42
CA ASN A 168 -25.12 3.11 45.62
C ASN A 168 -25.53 1.74 45.11
N LEU A 169 -25.89 0.82 46.05
CA LEU A 169 -26.37 -0.53 45.77
C LEU A 169 -27.79 -0.66 46.31
N ASP A 170 -28.73 -1.02 45.45
CA ASP A 170 -30.13 -1.24 45.82
C ASP A 170 -30.41 -2.71 46.27
N GLY A 171 -29.41 -3.32 46.93
CA GLY A 171 -29.52 -4.69 47.44
C GLY A 171 -28.87 -5.75 46.56
N GLU A 172 -28.29 -5.39 45.43
CA GLU A 172 -27.57 -6.31 44.54
C GLU A 172 -26.27 -6.84 45.17
N ASN A 173 -26.04 -8.14 45.00
CA ASN A 173 -24.79 -8.81 45.34
C ASN A 173 -23.80 -8.69 44.16
N ILE A 174 -22.67 -8.02 44.35
CA ILE A 174 -21.71 -7.78 43.30
C ILE A 174 -20.57 -8.79 43.43
N LYS A 175 -20.25 -9.49 42.32
CA LYS A 175 -19.07 -10.37 42.22
C LYS A 175 -18.12 -9.81 41.19
N ILE A 176 -17.00 -9.22 41.64
CA ILE A 176 -15.96 -8.67 40.75
C ILE A 176 -14.99 -9.79 40.41
N ILE A 177 -14.96 -10.16 39.14
CA ILE A 177 -14.16 -11.27 38.61
C ILE A 177 -12.78 -10.78 38.23
N PHE A 178 -11.75 -11.37 38.84
CA PHE A 178 -10.34 -11.07 38.62
C PHE A 178 -10.01 -9.57 38.60
N PRO A 179 -10.21 -8.90 39.74
CA PRO A 179 -9.97 -7.46 39.86
C PRO A 179 -8.54 -7.03 39.53
N GLU A 180 -7.57 -7.95 39.60
CA GLU A 180 -6.17 -7.73 39.22
C GLU A 180 -5.98 -7.43 37.74
N LEU A 181 -6.97 -7.72 36.89
CA LEU A 181 -6.97 -7.43 35.47
C LEU A 181 -7.59 -6.07 35.11
N ILE A 182 -8.01 -5.30 36.12
CA ILE A 182 -8.69 -4.00 35.96
C ILE A 182 -7.72 -2.87 36.32
N GLU A 183 -7.46 -1.97 35.38
CA GLU A 183 -6.41 -0.94 35.50
C GLU A 183 -6.63 0.01 36.69
N ASP A 184 -7.85 0.54 36.87
CA ASP A 184 -8.19 1.51 37.91
C ASP A 184 -8.83 0.88 39.18
N PHE A 185 -8.82 -0.44 39.28
CA PHE A 185 -9.40 -1.15 40.44
C PHE A 185 -8.76 -0.73 41.77
N PHE A 186 -7.44 -0.62 41.80
CA PHE A 186 -6.72 -0.32 43.05
C PHE A 186 -7.06 1.04 43.62
N GLU A 187 -7.52 1.99 42.82
CA GLU A 187 -7.94 3.34 43.24
C GLU A 187 -9.30 3.28 43.92
N LEU A 188 -10.19 2.41 43.44
CA LEU A 188 -11.56 2.26 43.96
C LEU A 188 -11.66 1.21 45.07
N LYS A 189 -10.67 0.32 45.19
CA LYS A 189 -10.64 -0.77 46.19
C LYS A 189 -11.00 -0.32 47.62
N PRO A 190 -10.45 0.78 48.18
CA PRO A 190 -10.77 1.21 49.54
C PRO A 190 -12.25 1.58 49.76
N VAL A 191 -12.95 2.00 48.69
CA VAL A 191 -14.38 2.31 48.71
C VAL A 191 -15.22 1.04 48.63
N LEU A 192 -14.80 0.13 47.76
CA LEU A 192 -15.50 -1.12 47.50
C LEU A 192 -15.43 -2.09 48.68
N GLU A 193 -14.29 -2.20 49.35
CA GLU A 193 -14.08 -3.07 50.52
C GLU A 193 -14.95 -2.68 51.77
N LYS A 194 -15.48 -1.48 51.79
CA LYS A 194 -16.37 -1.03 52.86
C LYS A 194 -17.80 -1.63 52.78
N ASN A 195 -18.14 -2.27 51.68
CA ASN A 195 -19.46 -2.81 51.40
C ASN A 195 -19.45 -4.33 51.38
N ASN A 196 -20.21 -4.96 52.28
CA ASN A 196 -20.29 -6.40 52.45
C ASN A 196 -21.05 -7.14 51.30
N LEU A 197 -21.74 -6.41 50.42
CA LEU A 197 -22.40 -6.94 49.23
C LEU A 197 -21.44 -7.13 48.05
N ILE A 198 -20.17 -6.75 48.18
CA ILE A 198 -19.15 -6.90 47.16
C ILE A 198 -18.20 -8.04 47.52
N GLU A 199 -18.10 -9.00 46.64
CA GLU A 199 -17.12 -10.10 46.70
C GLU A 199 -16.12 -10.02 45.59
N PHE A 200 -14.82 -10.11 45.93
CA PHE A 200 -13.72 -10.16 44.95
C PHE A 200 -13.36 -11.60 44.67
N ILE A 201 -13.43 -12.00 43.43
CA ILE A 201 -13.04 -13.33 42.96
C ILE A 201 -11.62 -13.19 42.36
N HIS A 202 -10.61 -13.49 43.13
CA HIS A 202 -9.22 -13.40 42.75
C HIS A 202 -8.76 -14.55 41.84
N THR A 203 -7.77 -14.30 40.99
CA THR A 203 -7.01 -15.34 40.26
C THR A 203 -6.30 -16.21 41.31
N ASP A 204 -6.47 -17.55 41.22
CA ASP A 204 -5.73 -18.45 42.10
C ASP A 204 -4.24 -18.30 41.89
N ILE A 205 -3.53 -17.78 42.88
CA ILE A 205 -2.08 -17.76 42.93
C ILE A 205 -1.61 -19.17 43.26
N LEU A 206 -1.54 -20.04 42.28
CA LEU A 206 -0.78 -21.28 42.41
C LEU A 206 0.70 -20.89 42.50
N GLU A 207 1.26 -20.98 43.67
CA GLU A 207 2.61 -20.50 44.02
C GLU A 207 3.75 -21.09 43.16
N ASN A 208 3.50 -22.13 42.38
CA ASN A 208 4.55 -22.87 41.66
C ASN A 208 4.27 -23.21 40.19
N ASN A 209 3.28 -22.62 39.54
CA ASN A 209 3.07 -22.91 38.11
C ASN A 209 3.94 -22.00 37.25
N ASN A 210 5.05 -22.55 36.77
CA ASN A 210 5.80 -21.96 35.65
C ASN A 210 4.89 -21.98 34.42
N ILE A 211 4.51 -20.82 33.94
CA ILE A 211 3.77 -20.66 32.68
C ILE A 211 4.73 -21.05 31.55
N GLU A 212 4.38 -22.07 30.78
CA GLU A 212 5.21 -22.56 29.69
C GLU A 212 4.69 -22.08 28.34
N ALA A 213 5.62 -21.69 27.45
CA ALA A 213 5.32 -21.44 26.05
C ALA A 213 6.19 -22.27 25.12
N VAL A 214 5.58 -22.76 24.06
CA VAL A 214 6.27 -23.48 22.99
C VAL A 214 7.06 -22.51 22.14
N GLU A 215 8.33 -22.77 21.93
CA GLU A 215 9.24 -21.98 21.12
C GLU A 215 9.21 -22.47 19.67
N PHE A 216 8.91 -21.56 18.72
CA PHE A 216 9.01 -21.77 17.29
C PHE A 216 10.18 -20.98 16.70
N ASP A 217 10.74 -21.44 15.58
CA ASP A 217 11.84 -20.73 14.93
C ASP A 217 11.36 -19.42 14.28
N ASP A 218 10.15 -19.40 13.71
CA ASP A 218 9.54 -18.22 13.15
C ASP A 218 8.01 -18.17 13.31
N SER A 219 7.42 -17.00 13.11
CA SER A 219 5.97 -16.78 13.23
C SER A 219 5.15 -17.56 12.21
N ARG A 220 5.71 -17.93 11.07
CA ARG A 220 5.02 -18.74 10.07
C ARG A 220 4.78 -20.15 10.58
N MET A 221 5.80 -20.77 11.18
CA MET A 221 5.67 -22.08 11.81
C MET A 221 4.69 -22.06 12.98
N GLU A 222 4.73 -21.00 13.79
CA GLU A 222 3.80 -20.80 14.90
C GLU A 222 2.34 -20.75 14.43
N ILE A 223 2.04 -19.95 13.41
CA ILE A 223 0.70 -19.83 12.83
C ILE A 223 0.25 -21.16 12.19
N ASP A 224 1.12 -21.78 11.39
CA ASP A 224 0.82 -23.05 10.74
C ASP A 224 0.49 -24.14 11.74
N PHE A 225 1.26 -24.26 12.82
CA PHE A 225 1.00 -25.19 13.91
C PHE A 225 -0.35 -24.90 14.58
N CYS A 226 -0.63 -23.64 14.91
CA CYS A 226 -1.89 -23.24 15.53
C CYS A 226 -3.10 -23.63 14.66
N ILE A 227 -3.06 -23.23 13.39
CA ILE A 227 -4.15 -23.51 12.44
C ILE A 227 -4.29 -25.01 12.18
N SER A 228 -3.19 -25.76 12.11
CA SER A 228 -3.23 -27.23 11.98
C SER A 228 -3.84 -27.91 13.21
N LYS A 229 -3.54 -27.43 14.42
CA LYS A 229 -4.16 -27.93 15.66
C LYS A 229 -5.67 -27.64 15.69
N ILE A 230 -6.06 -26.44 15.29
CA ILE A 230 -7.47 -26.06 15.17
C ILE A 230 -8.19 -26.95 14.15
N GLU A 231 -7.60 -27.16 12.97
CA GLU A 231 -8.11 -28.07 11.96
C GLU A 231 -8.35 -29.49 12.55
N SER A 232 -7.34 -30.00 13.26
CA SER A 232 -7.45 -31.31 13.93
C SER A 232 -8.56 -31.36 14.97
N LEU A 233 -8.75 -30.31 15.78
CA LEU A 233 -9.84 -30.24 16.77
C LEU A 233 -11.22 -30.26 16.09
N LEU A 234 -11.38 -29.44 15.03
CA LEU A 234 -12.63 -29.41 14.27
C LEU A 234 -12.95 -30.76 13.61
N LEU A 235 -11.92 -31.44 13.06
CA LEU A 235 -12.04 -32.79 12.49
C LEU A 235 -12.47 -33.84 13.52
N ASN A 236 -12.03 -33.68 14.78
CA ASN A 236 -12.42 -34.54 15.89
C ASN A 236 -13.78 -34.15 16.48
N GLY A 237 -14.53 -33.23 15.83
CA GLY A 237 -15.88 -32.86 16.23
C GLY A 237 -15.97 -31.81 17.33
N VAL A 238 -14.87 -31.14 17.67
CA VAL A 238 -14.90 -30.02 18.63
C VAL A 238 -15.63 -28.85 17.98
N PRO A 239 -16.66 -28.26 18.62
CA PRO A 239 -17.35 -27.10 18.07
C PRO A 239 -16.46 -25.89 17.94
N ALA A 240 -16.61 -25.11 16.85
CA ALA A 240 -15.84 -23.88 16.65
C ALA A 240 -16.01 -22.88 17.80
N ASN A 241 -17.19 -22.85 18.43
CA ASN A 241 -17.47 -21.99 19.57
C ASN A 241 -16.78 -22.40 20.89
N ASP A 242 -16.08 -23.54 20.91
CA ASP A 242 -15.28 -23.99 22.05
C ASP A 242 -13.79 -23.63 21.88
N ILE A 243 -13.43 -23.01 20.75
CA ILE A 243 -12.05 -22.66 20.38
C ILE A 243 -11.92 -21.14 20.28
N ALA A 244 -10.87 -20.58 20.89
CA ALA A 244 -10.48 -19.19 20.74
C ALA A 244 -8.99 -19.06 20.44
N VAL A 245 -8.64 -18.04 19.68
CA VAL A 245 -7.26 -17.63 19.42
C VAL A 245 -7.07 -16.24 20.00
N THR A 246 -6.01 -16.05 20.75
CA THR A 246 -5.58 -14.74 21.27
C THR A 246 -4.22 -14.42 20.70
N VAL A 247 -4.02 -13.18 20.26
CA VAL A 247 -2.78 -12.75 19.62
C VAL A 247 -2.24 -11.53 20.35
N CYS A 248 -0.96 -11.56 20.72
CA CYS A 248 -0.35 -10.45 21.44
C CYS A 248 -0.05 -9.25 20.52
N ASN A 249 0.20 -9.49 19.22
CA ASN A 249 0.33 -8.45 18.20
C ASN A 249 -0.56 -8.80 17.00
N LEU A 250 -1.83 -8.44 17.10
CA LEU A 250 -2.80 -8.81 16.08
C LEU A 250 -2.56 -8.08 14.76
N ASP A 251 -2.08 -6.85 14.77
CA ASP A 251 -1.85 -6.08 13.54
C ASP A 251 -0.79 -6.74 12.65
N GLU A 252 0.25 -7.32 13.25
CA GLU A 252 1.27 -8.05 12.52
C GLU A 252 0.78 -9.42 12.01
N LEU A 253 0.09 -10.18 12.87
CA LEU A 253 -0.28 -11.56 12.55
C LEU A 253 -1.57 -11.72 11.75
N LYS A 254 -2.49 -10.75 11.82
CA LYS A 254 -3.82 -10.82 11.20
C LYS A 254 -3.82 -11.21 9.71
N PRO A 255 -2.97 -10.61 8.83
CA PRO A 255 -2.96 -10.97 7.41
C PRO A 255 -2.59 -12.44 7.17
N TYR A 256 -1.60 -12.92 7.92
CA TYR A 256 -1.07 -14.28 7.78
C TYR A 256 -2.03 -15.31 8.38
N LEU A 257 -2.60 -15.01 9.55
CA LEU A 257 -3.62 -15.86 10.18
C LEU A 257 -4.86 -16.00 9.30
N SER A 258 -5.32 -14.89 8.72
CA SER A 258 -6.45 -14.87 7.77
C SER A 258 -6.16 -15.74 6.56
N ARG A 259 -4.96 -15.63 5.99
CA ARG A 259 -4.55 -16.39 4.82
C ARG A 259 -4.50 -17.89 5.10
N GLU A 260 -3.82 -18.31 6.18
CA GLU A 260 -3.67 -19.73 6.52
C GLU A 260 -5.02 -20.36 6.86
N ALA A 261 -5.87 -19.68 7.63
CA ALA A 261 -7.22 -20.12 7.92
C ALA A 261 -8.07 -20.27 6.63
N TYR A 262 -8.01 -19.27 5.74
CA TYR A 262 -8.69 -19.31 4.45
C TYR A 262 -8.23 -20.48 3.57
N LEU A 263 -6.91 -20.72 3.47
CA LEU A 263 -6.36 -21.83 2.69
C LEU A 263 -6.83 -23.21 3.19
N ARG A 264 -7.10 -23.33 4.48
CA ARG A 264 -7.60 -24.57 5.11
C ARG A 264 -9.11 -24.61 5.28
N GLY A 265 -9.81 -23.55 4.85
CA GLY A 265 -11.27 -23.45 4.96
C GLY A 265 -11.79 -23.30 6.38
N ILE A 266 -10.98 -22.78 7.28
CA ILE A 266 -11.35 -22.54 8.67
C ILE A 266 -11.95 -21.15 8.80
N PRO A 267 -13.23 -21.01 9.20
CA PRO A 267 -13.82 -19.70 9.43
C PRO A 267 -13.27 -19.11 10.72
N ILE A 268 -12.58 -17.96 10.61
CA ILE A 268 -12.12 -17.20 11.77
C ILE A 268 -12.80 -15.83 11.80
N GLU A 269 -13.10 -15.34 12.99
CA GLU A 269 -13.68 -14.02 13.20
C GLU A 269 -12.83 -13.19 14.15
N PHE A 270 -12.32 -12.07 13.64
CA PHE A 270 -11.56 -11.13 14.45
C PHE A 270 -12.50 -10.28 15.31
N ARG A 271 -12.40 -10.48 16.63
CA ARG A 271 -13.18 -9.73 17.64
C ARG A 271 -12.50 -8.42 18.04
N SER A 272 -11.57 -7.94 17.24
CA SER A 272 -10.94 -6.63 17.40
C SER A 272 -11.71 -5.61 16.60
N GLY A 273 -12.01 -4.47 17.20
CA GLY A 273 -12.48 -3.32 16.46
C GLY A 273 -11.35 -2.72 15.62
N GLN A 274 -11.72 -2.02 14.57
CA GLN A 274 -10.84 -1.17 13.79
C GLN A 274 -11.33 0.27 13.93
N MET A 275 -10.41 1.24 13.95
CA MET A 275 -10.83 2.64 13.98
C MET A 275 -11.59 2.98 12.69
N LEU A 276 -12.71 3.70 12.79
CA LEU A 276 -13.55 4.04 11.63
C LEU A 276 -12.73 4.66 10.50
N GLY A 277 -11.84 5.63 10.84
CA GLY A 277 -10.99 6.29 9.87
C GLY A 277 -9.93 5.39 9.22
N GLN A 278 -9.60 4.24 9.81
CA GLN A 278 -8.63 3.26 9.31
C GLN A 278 -9.30 2.11 8.53
N THR A 279 -10.62 2.00 8.56
CA THR A 279 -11.34 1.05 7.70
C THR A 279 -11.26 1.47 6.25
N GLN A 280 -11.28 0.52 5.32
CA GLN A 280 -11.12 0.84 3.90
C GLN A 280 -12.17 1.83 3.38
N ALA A 281 -13.46 1.65 3.75
CA ALA A 281 -14.51 2.61 3.39
C ALA A 281 -14.36 3.94 4.15
N GLY A 282 -13.95 3.92 5.43
CA GLY A 282 -13.76 5.10 6.26
C GLY A 282 -12.59 6.00 5.82
N LEU A 283 -11.56 5.41 5.19
CA LEU A 283 -10.43 6.12 4.59
C LEU A 283 -10.85 7.17 3.55
N LEU A 284 -12.07 7.09 3.00
CA LEU A 284 -12.60 8.05 2.04
C LEU A 284 -12.33 9.51 2.46
N PHE A 285 -12.62 9.85 3.72
CA PHE A 285 -12.51 11.23 4.20
C PHE A 285 -11.05 11.71 4.27
N ALA A 286 -10.17 10.85 4.77
CA ALA A 286 -8.73 11.15 4.83
C ALA A 286 -8.11 11.21 3.42
N GLN A 287 -8.52 10.34 2.51
CA GLN A 287 -8.08 10.35 1.12
C GLN A 287 -8.53 11.62 0.39
N ILE A 288 -9.77 12.08 0.59
CA ILE A 288 -10.24 13.36 0.01
C ILE A 288 -9.44 14.53 0.60
N GLN A 289 -9.18 14.55 1.91
CA GLN A 289 -8.33 15.58 2.51
C GLN A 289 -6.94 15.59 1.89
N ASN A 290 -6.34 14.42 1.68
CA ASN A 290 -5.02 14.30 1.08
C ASN A 290 -5.00 14.82 -0.36
N VAL A 291 -6.01 14.45 -1.17
CA VAL A 291 -6.16 14.94 -2.56
C VAL A 291 -6.16 16.48 -2.60
N VAL A 292 -6.93 17.12 -1.72
CA VAL A 292 -7.00 18.60 -1.67
C VAL A 292 -5.70 19.20 -1.13
N ALA A 293 -5.12 18.61 -0.08
CA ALA A 293 -3.86 19.08 0.53
C ALA A 293 -2.68 19.00 -0.45
N GLU A 294 -2.61 17.98 -1.27
CA GLU A 294 -1.61 17.79 -2.33
C GLU A 294 -1.97 18.53 -3.64
N ASN A 295 -3.00 19.35 -3.62
CA ASN A 295 -3.48 20.09 -4.82
C ASN A 295 -3.73 19.15 -6.01
N PHE A 296 -4.39 18.02 -5.74
CA PHE A 296 -4.76 17.02 -6.75
C PHE A 296 -3.55 16.42 -7.47
N SER A 297 -2.51 16.00 -6.73
CA SER A 297 -1.41 15.23 -7.32
C SER A 297 -1.95 13.94 -7.96
N PHE A 298 -1.25 13.44 -8.99
CA PHE A 298 -1.66 12.19 -9.64
C PHE A 298 -1.78 11.03 -8.65
N ASP A 299 -0.78 10.90 -7.77
CA ASP A 299 -0.74 9.79 -6.81
C ASP A 299 -1.89 9.86 -5.81
N SER A 300 -2.21 11.05 -5.29
CA SER A 300 -3.34 11.21 -4.35
C SER A 300 -4.69 10.92 -5.01
N VAL A 301 -4.91 11.38 -6.24
CA VAL A 301 -6.13 11.08 -7.02
C VAL A 301 -6.23 9.59 -7.34
N LYS A 302 -5.12 8.98 -7.80
CA LYS A 302 -5.06 7.54 -8.06
C LYS A 302 -5.35 6.72 -6.81
N GLN A 303 -4.78 7.09 -5.67
CA GLN A 303 -4.98 6.40 -4.40
C GLN A 303 -6.46 6.41 -3.99
N LEU A 304 -7.14 7.56 -4.11
CA LEU A 304 -8.56 7.66 -3.81
C LEU A 304 -9.40 6.80 -4.75
N PHE A 305 -9.16 6.89 -6.06
CA PHE A 305 -9.95 6.14 -7.07
C PHE A 305 -9.65 4.63 -7.06
N SER A 306 -8.50 4.23 -6.54
CA SER A 306 -8.13 2.81 -6.37
C SER A 306 -8.74 2.17 -5.12
N ASN A 307 -9.50 2.91 -4.32
CA ASN A 307 -10.18 2.35 -3.17
C ASN A 307 -11.38 1.49 -3.63
N THR A 308 -11.20 0.18 -3.67
CA THR A 308 -12.18 -0.80 -4.16
C THR A 308 -13.37 -1.03 -3.23
N HIS A 309 -13.31 -0.53 -1.99
CA HIS A 309 -14.42 -0.56 -1.04
C HIS A 309 -15.42 0.58 -1.27
N LEU A 310 -15.11 1.50 -2.19
CA LEU A 310 -16.02 2.55 -2.64
C LEU A 310 -16.58 2.17 -4.01
N VAL A 311 -17.89 2.12 -4.13
CA VAL A 311 -18.54 1.81 -5.40
C VAL A 311 -18.78 3.10 -6.17
N TRP A 312 -17.87 3.40 -7.09
CA TRP A 312 -17.91 4.61 -7.92
C TRP A 312 -18.94 4.51 -9.03
N LYS A 313 -19.55 5.63 -9.40
CA LYS A 313 -20.55 5.70 -10.50
C LYS A 313 -19.89 5.69 -11.87
N GLU A 314 -18.94 6.57 -12.08
CA GLU A 314 -18.36 6.87 -13.40
C GLU A 314 -16.95 6.26 -13.50
N THR A 315 -16.87 4.93 -13.32
CA THR A 315 -15.58 4.20 -13.33
C THR A 315 -14.84 4.38 -14.64
N GLU A 316 -15.54 4.48 -15.77
CA GLU A 316 -14.91 4.68 -17.07
C GLU A 316 -14.26 6.08 -17.16
N LEU A 317 -14.94 7.14 -16.75
CA LEU A 317 -14.37 8.50 -16.71
C LEU A 317 -13.21 8.60 -15.74
N MET A 318 -13.25 7.88 -14.61
CA MET A 318 -12.11 7.79 -13.68
C MET A 318 -10.88 7.16 -14.34
N HIS A 319 -11.06 6.03 -15.03
CA HIS A 319 -9.97 5.36 -15.74
C HIS A 319 -9.41 6.25 -16.86
N GLN A 320 -10.28 6.90 -17.61
CA GLN A 320 -9.88 7.84 -18.66
C GLN A 320 -9.14 9.05 -18.10
N LEU A 321 -9.57 9.60 -16.94
CA LEU A 321 -8.85 10.67 -16.26
C LEU A 321 -7.45 10.23 -15.85
N LEU A 322 -7.30 9.06 -15.21
CA LEU A 322 -5.99 8.54 -14.81
C LEU A 322 -5.10 8.27 -16.04
N LYS A 323 -5.66 7.71 -17.12
CA LYS A 323 -4.95 7.51 -18.38
C LYS A 323 -4.48 8.85 -18.97
N PHE A 324 -5.37 9.85 -19.02
CA PHE A 324 -5.03 11.22 -19.43
C PHE A 324 -3.89 11.78 -18.56
N GLY A 325 -3.94 11.60 -17.23
CA GLY A 325 -2.89 12.06 -16.32
C GLY A 325 -1.52 11.41 -16.60
N ILE A 326 -1.48 10.13 -16.94
CA ILE A 326 -0.26 9.43 -17.34
C ILE A 326 0.25 9.97 -18.68
N GLU A 327 -0.61 10.04 -19.69
CA GLU A 327 -0.26 10.47 -21.04
C GLU A 327 0.18 11.96 -21.10
N LYS A 328 -0.39 12.79 -20.22
CA LYS A 328 -0.14 14.24 -20.19
C LYS A 328 0.77 14.69 -19.03
N ASN A 329 1.41 13.73 -18.33
CA ASN A 329 2.36 13.97 -17.23
C ASN A 329 1.81 14.86 -16.10
N CYS A 330 0.58 14.64 -15.67
CA CYS A 330 -0.04 15.36 -14.56
C CYS A 330 0.51 14.89 -13.21
N VAL A 331 1.80 15.10 -12.94
CA VAL A 331 2.48 14.55 -11.74
C VAL A 331 2.01 15.28 -10.49
N ALA A 332 2.23 16.57 -10.41
CA ALA A 332 1.91 17.41 -9.26
C ALA A 332 1.71 18.85 -9.67
N SER A 333 0.88 19.58 -8.92
CA SER A 333 0.69 21.00 -9.06
C SER A 333 1.91 21.77 -8.57
N TRP A 334 2.19 22.94 -9.13
CA TRP A 334 3.38 23.75 -8.81
C TRP A 334 3.04 25.22 -8.63
N LYS A 335 3.95 25.98 -8.02
CA LYS A 335 3.83 27.43 -7.89
C LYS A 335 4.62 28.13 -8.99
N ASP A 336 3.96 28.99 -9.75
CA ASP A 336 4.57 29.88 -10.72
C ASP A 336 4.26 31.34 -10.33
N ASN A 337 5.32 32.15 -10.10
CA ASN A 337 5.18 33.54 -9.67
C ASN A 337 4.23 33.73 -8.46
N GLY A 338 4.25 32.78 -7.53
CA GLY A 338 3.41 32.78 -6.32
C GLY A 338 1.97 32.31 -6.53
N LYS A 339 1.54 32.02 -7.77
CA LYS A 339 0.25 31.42 -8.10
C LYS A 339 0.36 29.92 -8.21
N LEU A 340 -0.59 29.21 -7.60
CA LEU A 340 -0.68 27.77 -7.75
C LEU A 340 -1.22 27.42 -9.15
N LYS A 341 -0.48 26.60 -9.88
CA LYS A 341 -0.86 26.02 -11.16
C LYS A 341 -1.25 24.55 -10.92
N ASN A 342 -2.49 24.22 -11.25
CA ASN A 342 -2.96 22.85 -11.13
C ASN A 342 -2.54 22.04 -12.36
N CYS A 343 -1.88 20.89 -12.14
CA CYS A 343 -1.31 20.09 -13.24
C CYS A 343 -2.36 19.58 -14.23
N TRP A 344 -3.58 19.28 -13.77
CA TRP A 344 -4.66 18.81 -14.64
C TRP A 344 -5.26 19.95 -15.46
N GLU A 345 -5.55 21.11 -14.82
CA GLU A 345 -6.11 22.28 -15.49
C GLU A 345 -5.14 22.78 -16.56
N GLU A 346 -3.85 22.92 -16.24
CA GLU A 346 -2.82 23.30 -17.21
C GLU A 346 -2.71 22.30 -18.38
N ALA A 347 -2.86 21.00 -18.10
CA ALA A 347 -2.86 19.98 -19.15
C ALA A 347 -4.12 20.08 -20.04
N PHE A 348 -5.29 20.31 -19.48
CA PHE A 348 -6.53 20.53 -20.25
C PHE A 348 -6.45 21.79 -21.11
N ASP A 349 -5.91 22.88 -20.58
CA ASP A 349 -5.77 24.14 -21.31
C ASP A 349 -4.74 24.02 -22.45
N PHE A 350 -3.63 23.33 -22.22
CA PHE A 350 -2.58 23.11 -23.23
C PHE A 350 -3.11 22.33 -24.45
N TYR A 351 -4.02 21.37 -24.23
CA TYR A 351 -4.60 20.56 -25.30
C TYR A 351 -5.95 21.12 -25.80
N ASN A 352 -6.25 22.39 -25.54
CA ASN A 352 -7.55 23.00 -25.84
C ASN A 352 -7.91 22.93 -27.34
N ASP A 353 -6.95 23.17 -28.23
CA ASP A 353 -7.15 23.17 -29.68
C ASP A 353 -7.41 21.76 -30.27
N ALA A 354 -7.10 20.70 -29.53
CA ALA A 354 -7.26 19.31 -29.94
C ALA A 354 -8.36 18.59 -29.12
N LYS A 355 -9.24 19.36 -28.41
CA LYS A 355 -10.30 18.75 -27.56
C LYS A 355 -11.28 17.94 -28.39
N THR A 356 -11.23 16.63 -28.20
CA THR A 356 -12.28 15.72 -28.61
C THR A 356 -13.45 15.78 -27.59
N LYS A 357 -14.61 15.23 -27.93
CA LYS A 357 -15.74 15.11 -27.01
C LYS A 357 -15.33 14.43 -25.70
N ASP A 358 -14.48 13.40 -25.78
CA ASP A 358 -14.02 12.62 -24.63
C ASP A 358 -13.17 13.47 -23.68
N ILE A 359 -12.28 14.33 -24.18
CA ILE A 359 -11.46 15.22 -23.35
C ILE A 359 -12.33 16.22 -22.60
N PHE A 360 -13.38 16.72 -23.24
CA PHE A 360 -14.33 17.65 -22.62
C PHE A 360 -15.08 16.98 -21.46
N GLU A 361 -15.53 15.73 -21.64
CA GLU A 361 -16.20 14.95 -20.59
C GLU A 361 -15.28 14.70 -19.39
N ILE A 362 -14.00 14.31 -19.64
CA ILE A 362 -12.99 14.11 -18.60
C ILE A 362 -12.69 15.42 -17.84
N GLU A 363 -12.56 16.54 -18.54
CA GLU A 363 -12.35 17.87 -17.93
C GLU A 363 -13.52 18.28 -17.04
N SER A 364 -14.73 18.10 -17.51
CA SER A 364 -15.96 18.39 -16.76
C SER A 364 -16.06 17.53 -15.50
N PHE A 365 -15.74 16.23 -15.63
CA PHE A 365 -15.66 15.30 -14.51
C PHE A 365 -14.62 15.76 -13.47
N PHE A 366 -13.41 16.10 -13.90
CA PHE A 366 -12.34 16.58 -13.01
C PHE A 366 -12.74 17.88 -12.29
N LYS A 367 -13.31 18.88 -13.00
CA LYS A 367 -13.75 20.14 -12.41
C LYS A 367 -14.83 19.93 -11.34
N THR A 368 -15.78 19.03 -11.59
CA THR A 368 -16.81 18.65 -10.63
C THR A 368 -16.19 17.96 -9.41
N PHE A 369 -15.28 17.01 -9.63
CA PHE A 369 -14.55 16.32 -8.58
C PHE A 369 -13.74 17.29 -7.71
N LYS A 370 -12.99 18.20 -8.33
CA LYS A 370 -12.21 19.22 -7.63
C LYS A 370 -13.10 20.08 -6.76
N THR A 371 -14.16 20.64 -7.33
CA THR A 371 -15.08 21.55 -6.64
C THR A 371 -15.75 20.88 -5.43
N LEU A 372 -16.26 19.66 -5.59
CA LEU A 372 -16.96 18.97 -4.51
C LEU A 372 -15.98 18.50 -3.41
N SER A 373 -14.77 18.11 -3.76
CA SER A 373 -13.72 17.76 -2.80
C SER A 373 -13.26 18.98 -1.98
N GLU A 374 -13.01 20.10 -2.64
CA GLU A 374 -12.64 21.37 -1.97
C GLU A 374 -13.77 21.87 -1.07
N ASN A 375 -15.03 21.85 -1.51
CA ASN A 375 -16.19 22.25 -0.72
C ASN A 375 -16.33 21.39 0.54
N LEU A 376 -16.03 20.09 0.44
CA LEU A 376 -16.06 19.16 1.58
C LEU A 376 -14.96 19.49 2.59
N VAL A 377 -13.73 19.64 2.15
CA VAL A 377 -12.55 19.86 3.02
C VAL A 377 -12.57 21.25 3.66
N TYR A 378 -12.98 22.28 2.92
CA TYR A 378 -13.02 23.66 3.41
C TYR A 378 -14.39 24.05 4.03
N SER A 379 -15.16 23.05 4.46
CA SER A 379 -16.44 23.27 5.14
C SER A 379 -16.23 24.06 6.45
N LYS A 380 -17.11 25.03 6.71
CA LYS A 380 -16.99 25.95 7.86
C LYS A 380 -17.53 25.38 9.16
N ASN A 381 -18.31 24.32 9.12
CA ASN A 381 -18.91 23.67 10.28
C ASN A 381 -19.29 22.21 9.95
N PHE A 382 -19.63 21.41 10.95
CA PHE A 382 -19.95 19.99 10.78
C PHE A 382 -21.23 19.76 9.94
N THR A 383 -22.21 20.66 10.07
CA THR A 383 -23.42 20.62 9.26
C THR A 383 -23.12 20.83 7.78
N ALA A 384 -22.19 21.75 7.47
CA ALA A 384 -21.71 21.95 6.09
C ALA A 384 -20.98 20.69 5.55
N ILE A 385 -20.12 20.06 6.35
CA ILE A 385 -19.47 18.79 5.96
C ILE A 385 -20.53 17.75 5.59
N LYS A 386 -21.56 17.58 6.40
CA LYS A 386 -22.63 16.61 6.14
C LYS A 386 -23.34 16.86 4.82
N ASN A 387 -23.65 18.12 4.51
CA ASN A 387 -24.33 18.50 3.27
C ASN A 387 -23.40 18.33 2.06
N ASN A 388 -22.15 18.77 2.16
CA ASN A 388 -21.15 18.65 1.10
C ASN A 388 -20.78 17.18 0.85
N TYR A 389 -20.70 16.34 1.88
CA TYR A 389 -20.54 14.89 1.72
C TYR A 389 -21.72 14.28 0.95
N ARG A 390 -22.95 14.69 1.27
CA ARG A 390 -24.13 14.22 0.52
C ARG A 390 -23.99 14.57 -0.97
N ASN A 391 -23.60 15.81 -1.29
CA ASN A 391 -23.39 16.23 -2.67
C ASN A 391 -22.29 15.41 -3.36
N PHE A 392 -21.15 15.19 -2.69
CA PHE A 392 -20.05 14.36 -3.18
C PHE A 392 -20.50 12.91 -3.41
N ARG A 393 -21.17 12.31 -2.42
CA ARG A 393 -21.68 10.94 -2.52
C ARG A 393 -22.68 10.82 -3.67
N ASP A 394 -23.62 11.76 -3.76
CA ASP A 394 -24.68 11.72 -4.78
C ASP A 394 -24.11 11.93 -6.21
N ALA A 395 -22.96 12.62 -6.34
CA ALA A 395 -22.28 12.77 -7.62
C ALA A 395 -21.45 11.51 -7.99
N PHE A 396 -20.72 10.92 -7.06
CA PHE A 396 -19.66 9.97 -7.37
C PHE A 396 -19.87 8.54 -6.86
N LEU A 397 -20.74 8.30 -5.88
CA LEU A 397 -20.90 6.96 -5.28
C LEU A 397 -22.28 6.35 -5.55
N VAL A 398 -22.31 5.05 -5.81
CA VAL A 398 -23.56 4.29 -6.03
C VAL A 398 -24.12 3.85 -4.68
N LYS A 399 -25.38 4.17 -4.38
CA LYS A 399 -26.01 3.90 -3.08
C LYS A 399 -26.37 2.43 -2.84
N GLU A 400 -26.54 1.63 -3.88
CA GLU A 400 -27.24 0.34 -3.79
C GLU A 400 -26.31 -0.88 -4.01
N LYS A 401 -25.02 -0.69 -4.13
CA LYS A 401 -24.04 -1.73 -4.47
C LYS A 401 -22.88 -1.89 -3.49
N PHE A 402 -22.90 -1.20 -2.36
CA PHE A 402 -21.88 -1.39 -1.34
C PHE A 402 -21.96 -2.79 -0.72
N PHE A 403 -20.83 -3.35 -0.36
CA PHE A 403 -20.83 -4.46 0.59
C PHE A 403 -21.51 -4.00 1.88
N ILE A 404 -22.26 -4.90 2.54
CA ILE A 404 -23.06 -4.56 3.72
C ILE A 404 -22.23 -3.87 4.81
N ASP A 405 -21.01 -4.34 5.04
CA ASP A 405 -20.10 -3.77 6.04
C ASP A 405 -19.60 -2.37 5.68
N ASP A 406 -19.27 -2.12 4.42
CA ASP A 406 -18.79 -0.82 3.96
C ASP A 406 -19.89 0.26 4.07
N ASP A 407 -21.14 -0.08 3.77
CA ASP A 407 -22.28 0.82 3.95
C ASP A 407 -22.51 1.12 5.44
N LEU A 408 -22.42 0.13 6.31
CA LEU A 408 -22.51 0.31 7.76
C LEU A 408 -21.39 1.21 8.29
N ILE A 409 -20.14 1.04 7.80
CA ILE A 409 -19.00 1.88 8.17
C ILE A 409 -19.26 3.34 7.78
N LEU A 410 -19.62 3.60 6.52
CA LEU A 410 -19.94 4.96 6.06
C LEU A 410 -21.12 5.56 6.83
N SER A 411 -22.14 4.76 7.13
CA SER A 411 -23.28 5.19 7.95
C SER A 411 -22.83 5.59 9.36
N ARG A 412 -21.92 4.84 9.99
CA ARG A 412 -21.34 5.17 11.29
C ARG A 412 -20.50 6.45 11.25
N CYS A 413 -19.73 6.67 10.17
CA CYS A 413 -19.02 7.95 9.99
C CYS A 413 -20.00 9.13 9.96
N ILE A 414 -21.15 8.99 9.29
CA ILE A 414 -22.17 10.03 9.22
C ILE A 414 -22.91 10.20 10.55
N GLU A 415 -23.16 9.13 11.30
CA GLU A 415 -23.71 9.23 12.66
C GLU A 415 -22.78 10.03 13.57
N LYS A 416 -21.45 9.83 13.47
CA LYS A 416 -20.48 10.64 14.20
C LYS A 416 -20.51 12.10 13.79
N LEU A 417 -20.59 12.37 12.50
CA LEU A 417 -20.73 13.74 11.97
C LEU A 417 -22.03 14.39 12.46
N LYS A 418 -23.15 13.63 12.52
CA LYS A 418 -24.41 14.11 13.11
C LYS A 418 -24.24 14.43 14.60
N SER A 419 -23.56 13.59 15.35
CA SER A 419 -23.27 13.85 16.78
C SER A 419 -22.43 15.11 16.97
N LEU A 420 -21.43 15.35 16.11
CA LEU A 420 -20.63 16.56 16.10
C LEU A 420 -21.47 17.81 15.76
N SER A 421 -22.37 17.69 14.79
CA SER A 421 -23.25 18.83 14.41
C SER A 421 -24.22 19.24 15.52
N LEU A 422 -24.60 18.33 16.41
CA LEU A 422 -25.42 18.66 17.60
C LEU A 422 -24.64 19.46 18.64
N LEU A 423 -23.31 19.40 18.66
CA LEU A 423 -22.47 20.14 19.59
C LEU A 423 -22.12 21.55 19.09
N GLU A 424 -22.37 21.88 17.84
CA GLU A 424 -21.96 23.14 17.21
C GLU A 424 -22.52 24.37 17.93
N GLU A 425 -23.77 24.35 18.38
CA GLU A 425 -24.40 25.50 19.03
C GLU A 425 -23.96 25.62 20.50
N GLU A 426 -23.81 24.48 21.20
CA GLU A 426 -23.42 24.45 22.61
C GLU A 426 -21.94 24.84 22.82
N PHE A 427 -21.06 24.48 21.89
CA PHE A 427 -19.60 24.67 21.96
C PHE A 427 -19.06 25.59 20.85
N LYS A 428 -19.82 26.57 20.42
CA LYS A 428 -19.48 27.44 19.28
C LYS A 428 -18.13 28.15 19.46
N SER A 429 -17.78 28.55 20.69
CA SER A 429 -16.52 29.25 20.99
C SER A 429 -15.31 28.34 21.03
N GLU A 430 -15.52 27.04 21.21
CA GLU A 430 -14.48 25.99 21.33
C GLU A 430 -14.28 25.19 20.03
N LEU A 431 -14.98 25.56 18.94
CA LEU A 431 -14.84 24.85 17.68
C LEU A 431 -13.42 25.04 17.11
N PRO A 432 -12.82 23.96 16.53
CA PRO A 432 -11.50 24.04 15.92
C PRO A 432 -11.51 24.86 14.63
N GLU A 433 -10.38 25.41 14.24
CA GLU A 433 -10.25 26.17 12.98
C GLU A 433 -10.40 25.25 11.74
N ASN A 434 -9.79 24.07 11.79
CA ASN A 434 -9.94 23.05 10.75
C ASN A 434 -10.97 21.99 11.16
N ILE A 435 -12.22 22.28 10.83
CA ILE A 435 -13.37 21.43 11.19
C ILE A 435 -13.28 20.04 10.55
N PHE A 436 -12.80 19.97 9.30
CA PHE A 436 -12.71 18.70 8.58
C PHE A 436 -11.62 17.78 9.15
N SER A 437 -10.44 18.33 9.47
CA SER A 437 -9.38 17.57 10.15
C SER A 437 -9.83 17.08 11.53
N PHE A 438 -10.58 17.89 12.27
CA PHE A 438 -11.14 17.47 13.55
C PHE A 438 -12.11 16.29 13.39
N PHE A 439 -12.97 16.34 12.38
CA PHE A 439 -13.86 15.22 12.06
C PHE A 439 -13.09 13.94 11.76
N ILE A 440 -12.06 13.99 10.88
CA ILE A 440 -11.21 12.84 10.58
C ILE A 440 -10.55 12.30 11.86
N SER A 441 -9.95 13.17 12.69
CA SER A 441 -9.33 12.73 13.95
C SER A 441 -10.33 12.08 14.91
N THR A 442 -11.62 12.44 14.82
CA THR A 442 -12.68 11.79 15.59
C THR A 442 -12.99 10.39 15.05
N LEU A 443 -12.93 10.19 13.71
CA LEU A 443 -13.07 8.86 13.10
C LEU A 443 -11.90 7.95 13.47
N ASP A 444 -10.67 8.47 13.52
CA ASP A 444 -9.45 7.75 13.90
C ASP A 444 -9.42 7.30 15.37
N GLU A 445 -10.29 7.85 16.19
CA GLU A 445 -10.45 7.47 17.60
C GLU A 445 -11.77 6.74 17.88
N THR A 446 -12.64 6.60 16.87
CA THR A 446 -13.90 5.89 17.03
C THR A 446 -13.75 4.45 16.56
N MET A 447 -13.83 3.52 17.50
CA MET A 447 -13.76 2.10 17.19
C MET A 447 -15.05 1.60 16.53
N TYR A 448 -14.88 0.86 15.46
CA TYR A 448 -15.93 0.09 14.79
C TYR A 448 -15.66 -1.39 14.99
N VAL A 449 -16.63 -2.11 15.49
CA VAL A 449 -16.58 -3.57 15.62
C VAL A 449 -17.51 -4.15 14.55
N TYR A 450 -16.97 -4.99 13.68
CA TYR A 450 -17.73 -5.67 12.64
C TYR A 450 -18.84 -6.51 13.25
N LYS A 451 -19.99 -6.55 12.57
CA LYS A 451 -21.13 -7.34 13.04
C LYS A 451 -20.75 -8.82 12.99
N ASN A 452 -20.82 -9.45 14.17
CA ASN A 452 -20.49 -10.86 14.31
C ASN A 452 -21.55 -11.74 13.66
N THR A 453 -21.13 -12.68 12.80
CA THR A 453 -22.01 -13.71 12.23
C THR A 453 -22.23 -14.88 13.20
N GLY A 454 -21.38 -15.03 14.21
CA GLY A 454 -21.46 -16.09 15.21
C GLY A 454 -21.05 -17.49 14.72
N THR A 455 -20.42 -17.56 13.54
CA THR A 455 -20.19 -18.85 12.87
C THR A 455 -18.72 -19.26 12.78
N GLY A 456 -17.80 -18.45 13.29
CA GLY A 456 -16.35 -18.68 13.18
C GLY A 456 -15.63 -18.80 14.54
N ILE A 457 -14.38 -19.24 14.47
CA ILE A 457 -13.47 -19.24 15.61
C ILE A 457 -13.11 -17.81 15.96
N SER A 458 -13.32 -17.42 17.21
CA SER A 458 -13.07 -16.06 17.67
C SER A 458 -11.58 -15.79 17.86
N VAL A 459 -11.10 -14.68 17.26
CA VAL A 459 -9.72 -14.20 17.42
C VAL A 459 -9.74 -12.88 18.17
N PHE A 460 -9.01 -12.80 19.28
CA PHE A 460 -8.95 -11.65 20.18
C PHE A 460 -7.56 -11.05 20.26
N ASN A 461 -7.50 -9.77 20.59
CA ASN A 461 -6.27 -9.14 21.08
C ASN A 461 -6.01 -9.51 22.55
N PHE A 462 -4.74 -9.72 22.89
CA PHE A 462 -4.29 -9.68 24.27
C PHE A 462 -4.39 -8.22 24.80
N PRO A 463 -5.00 -7.94 25.92
CA PRO A 463 -5.55 -8.75 27.00
C PRO A 463 -7.10 -8.85 27.04
N VAL A 464 -7.81 -8.76 25.94
CA VAL A 464 -9.28 -8.57 25.87
C VAL A 464 -10.07 -9.78 26.37
N MET A 465 -9.55 -10.99 26.30
CA MET A 465 -10.25 -12.23 26.63
C MET A 465 -9.41 -13.13 27.57
N ALA A 466 -8.77 -12.53 28.55
CA ALA A 466 -7.97 -13.29 29.51
C ALA A 466 -8.83 -14.20 30.40
N ILE A 467 -10.04 -13.77 30.71
CA ILE A 467 -11.05 -14.56 31.42
C ILE A 467 -11.91 -15.32 30.41
N SER A 468 -11.30 -16.31 29.74
CA SER A 468 -11.92 -16.97 28.60
C SER A 468 -12.91 -18.07 29.04
N PRO A 469 -14.12 -18.09 28.48
CA PRO A 469 -15.07 -19.21 28.67
C PRO A 469 -14.81 -20.39 27.74
N TYR A 470 -13.87 -20.24 26.78
CA TYR A 470 -13.59 -21.25 25.76
C TYR A 470 -12.81 -22.44 26.32
N THR A 471 -13.09 -23.64 25.81
CA THR A 471 -12.41 -24.86 26.23
C THR A 471 -10.95 -24.91 25.76
N TYR A 472 -10.74 -24.53 24.52
CA TYR A 472 -9.41 -24.50 23.86
C TYR A 472 -8.99 -23.07 23.58
N ASN A 473 -7.86 -22.65 24.13
CA ASN A 473 -7.31 -21.31 23.94
C ASN A 473 -5.89 -21.40 23.39
N PHE A 474 -5.65 -20.68 22.30
CA PHE A 474 -4.33 -20.50 21.69
C PHE A 474 -3.87 -19.07 21.92
N LEU A 475 -2.80 -18.87 22.67
CA LEU A 475 -2.16 -17.56 22.87
C LEU A 475 -0.87 -17.52 22.04
N LEU A 476 -0.90 -16.73 20.98
CA LEU A 476 0.18 -16.61 20.01
C LEU A 476 1.01 -15.34 20.21
N ASN A 477 2.26 -15.41 19.77
CA ASN A 477 3.20 -14.29 19.78
C ASN A 477 3.50 -13.77 21.21
N ALA A 478 3.66 -14.69 22.18
CA ALA A 478 3.91 -14.35 23.59
C ALA A 478 5.35 -13.89 23.84
N ASN A 479 5.84 -12.91 23.09
CA ASN A 479 7.17 -12.35 23.22
C ASN A 479 7.22 -11.14 24.17
N GLN A 480 8.41 -10.73 24.57
CA GLN A 480 8.63 -9.67 25.55
C GLN A 480 8.14 -8.30 25.09
N LYS A 481 8.13 -8.03 23.79
CA LYS A 481 7.71 -6.73 23.23
C LYS A 481 6.21 -6.60 23.18
N ASP A 482 5.50 -7.68 22.81
CA ASP A 482 4.07 -7.64 22.47
C ASP A 482 3.19 -8.01 23.65
N VAL A 483 3.66 -8.83 24.58
CA VAL A 483 2.93 -9.12 25.84
C VAL A 483 3.05 -7.92 26.76
N ARG A 484 2.04 -7.05 26.72
CA ARG A 484 2.00 -5.83 27.54
C ARG A 484 0.67 -5.69 28.26
N ALA A 485 0.74 -5.52 29.55
CA ALA A 485 -0.38 -5.20 30.42
C ALA A 485 0.14 -4.35 31.60
N ASP A 486 0.68 -3.18 31.28
CA ASP A 486 1.20 -2.25 32.29
C ASP A 486 0.08 -1.31 32.73
N PHE A 487 -0.38 -1.44 33.96
CA PHE A 487 -1.27 -0.48 34.57
C PHE A 487 -0.44 0.68 35.13
N SER A 488 -0.54 1.81 34.47
CA SER A 488 0.24 2.96 34.84
C SER A 488 -0.64 4.11 35.21
N ASN A 489 -0.45 4.54 36.43
CA ASN A 489 -1.12 5.73 36.95
C ASN A 489 -0.25 6.97 36.72
N LEU A 490 -0.85 8.06 36.22
CA LEU A 490 -0.19 9.35 36.00
C LEU A 490 1.04 9.26 35.04
N LYS A 491 0.94 8.49 33.96
CA LYS A 491 2.01 8.31 32.93
C LYS A 491 2.52 9.62 32.34
N PHE A 492 1.75 10.67 32.37
CA PHE A 492 2.12 11.98 31.84
C PHE A 492 3.18 12.69 32.68
N LEU A 493 3.44 12.22 33.92
CA LEU A 493 4.48 12.77 34.79
C LEU A 493 5.82 12.06 34.59
N ARG A 494 6.91 12.76 34.82
CA ARG A 494 8.25 12.17 34.84
C ARG A 494 8.40 11.18 36.00
N ASN A 495 9.23 10.17 35.84
CA ASN A 495 9.41 9.09 36.81
C ASN A 495 9.84 9.58 38.19
N ASP A 496 10.66 10.66 38.27
CA ASP A 496 11.06 11.28 39.54
C ASP A 496 9.89 11.85 40.34
N ILE A 497 8.95 12.50 39.64
CA ILE A 497 7.71 13.03 40.22
C ILE A 497 6.78 11.90 40.63
N ARG A 498 6.59 10.92 39.75
CA ARG A 498 5.73 9.73 39.99
C ARG A 498 6.16 8.96 41.22
N ASN A 499 7.45 8.69 41.35
CA ASN A 499 8.01 8.00 42.53
C ASN A 499 7.77 8.78 43.83
N ASN A 500 7.91 10.11 43.79
CA ASN A 500 7.70 10.98 44.97
C ASN A 500 6.24 11.01 45.43
N ILE A 501 5.27 10.84 44.51
CA ILE A 501 3.83 10.83 44.85
C ILE A 501 3.29 9.40 45.02
N GLY A 502 4.13 8.39 45.00
CA GLY A 502 3.75 6.99 45.16
C GLY A 502 2.92 6.44 43.99
N ALA A 503 3.09 7.00 42.79
CA ALA A 503 2.49 6.48 41.56
C ALA A 503 3.46 5.51 40.89
N SER A 504 3.34 4.23 41.16
CA SER A 504 4.13 3.17 40.54
C SER A 504 3.36 2.46 39.42
N ASP A 505 4.11 2.00 38.42
CA ASP A 505 3.55 1.10 37.43
C ASP A 505 3.33 -0.29 38.03
N ILE A 506 2.21 -0.90 37.70
CA ILE A 506 1.89 -2.27 38.08
C ILE A 506 2.02 -3.12 36.82
N ASP A 507 3.02 -4.01 36.82
CA ASP A 507 3.10 -5.05 35.79
C ASP A 507 2.03 -6.11 36.04
N ALA A 508 0.94 -5.99 35.27
CA ALA A 508 -0.20 -6.91 35.35
C ALA A 508 -0.04 -8.15 34.46
N VAL A 509 1.03 -8.23 33.63
CA VAL A 509 1.24 -9.32 32.66
C VAL A 509 1.14 -10.69 33.32
N LYS A 510 1.69 -10.87 34.52
CA LYS A 510 1.61 -12.13 35.26
C LYS A 510 0.18 -12.56 35.55
N TYR A 511 -0.68 -11.63 35.89
CA TYR A 511 -2.10 -11.93 36.19
C TYR A 511 -2.84 -12.31 34.89
N PHE A 512 -2.60 -11.61 33.80
CA PHE A 512 -3.18 -11.97 32.49
C PHE A 512 -2.73 -13.33 32.01
N LEU A 513 -1.44 -13.61 32.05
CA LEU A 513 -0.89 -14.93 31.64
C LEU A 513 -1.43 -16.06 32.52
N LYS A 514 -1.56 -15.85 33.84
CA LYS A 514 -2.20 -16.81 34.74
C LYS A 514 -3.67 -17.03 34.42
N ALA A 515 -4.41 -15.96 34.11
CA ALA A 515 -5.81 -16.08 33.72
C ALA A 515 -5.97 -16.95 32.47
N TYR A 516 -5.15 -16.74 31.44
CA TYR A 516 -5.11 -17.59 30.25
C TYR A 516 -4.72 -19.03 30.56
N TYR A 517 -3.67 -19.24 31.34
CA TYR A 517 -3.15 -20.57 31.67
C TYR A 517 -4.12 -21.42 32.50
N ASN A 518 -5.00 -20.79 33.28
CA ASN A 518 -6.03 -21.44 34.06
C ASN A 518 -7.27 -21.86 33.26
N THR A 519 -7.30 -21.61 31.95
CA THR A 519 -8.34 -22.19 31.07
C THR A 519 -8.14 -23.68 30.90
N GLN A 520 -9.16 -24.43 30.48
CA GLN A 520 -9.14 -25.91 30.49
C GLN A 520 -8.00 -26.47 29.61
N GLN A 521 -7.78 -25.92 28.42
CA GLN A 521 -6.68 -26.27 27.52
C GLN A 521 -6.11 -25.03 26.90
N CYS A 522 -5.04 -24.50 27.49
CA CYS A 522 -4.34 -23.35 26.99
C CYS A 522 -3.03 -23.76 26.31
N PHE A 523 -2.81 -23.30 25.09
CA PHE A 523 -1.58 -23.45 24.35
C PHE A 523 -0.96 -22.08 24.15
N ILE A 524 0.19 -21.83 24.79
CA ILE A 524 0.94 -20.58 24.68
C ILE A 524 2.16 -20.82 23.81
N SER A 525 2.40 -19.92 22.86
CA SER A 525 3.52 -20.00 21.93
C SER A 525 4.19 -18.66 21.66
N PHE A 526 5.41 -18.70 21.22
CA PHE A 526 6.14 -17.55 20.68
C PHE A 526 7.13 -17.97 19.61
N ALA A 527 7.44 -17.06 18.71
CA ALA A 527 8.44 -17.24 17.66
C ALA A 527 9.74 -16.48 17.99
N LYS A 528 10.92 -17.11 17.76
CA LYS A 528 12.25 -16.42 17.87
C LYS A 528 12.39 -15.29 16.85
N LYS A 529 11.77 -15.45 15.69
CA LYS A 529 11.78 -14.48 14.60
C LYS A 529 10.34 -14.19 14.19
N THR A 530 9.91 -12.95 14.41
CA THR A 530 8.62 -12.47 13.90
C THR A 530 8.75 -12.10 12.42
N PHE A 531 7.67 -11.67 11.78
CA PHE A 531 7.74 -11.19 10.40
C PHE A 531 8.61 -9.94 10.24
N SER A 532 8.78 -9.17 11.31
CA SER A 532 9.50 -7.88 11.30
C SER A 532 10.89 -7.96 11.95
N GLU A 533 11.09 -8.75 13.00
CA GLU A 533 12.30 -8.71 13.82
C GLU A 533 12.57 -10.02 14.60
N TYR A 534 13.72 -10.10 15.25
CA TYR A 534 14.00 -11.14 16.23
C TYR A 534 13.31 -10.81 17.56
N ALA A 535 12.68 -11.81 18.17
CA ALA A 535 11.94 -11.69 19.40
C ALA A 535 12.50 -12.57 20.51
N MET A 536 12.31 -12.14 21.74
CA MET A 536 12.63 -12.89 22.95
C MET A 536 11.34 -13.28 23.69
N CYS A 537 11.35 -14.44 24.33
CA CYS A 537 10.26 -14.86 25.19
C CYS A 537 10.09 -13.87 26.35
N HIS A 538 8.84 -13.64 26.76
CA HIS A 538 8.56 -12.80 27.92
C HIS A 538 9.16 -13.41 29.20
N ASN A 539 9.72 -12.57 30.07
CA ASN A 539 10.43 -12.99 31.29
C ASN A 539 9.56 -13.83 32.25
N SER A 540 8.25 -13.66 32.23
CA SER A 540 7.32 -14.40 33.07
C SER A 540 6.95 -15.78 32.50
N ILE A 541 7.51 -16.16 31.37
CA ILE A 541 7.19 -17.39 30.63
C ILE A 541 8.44 -18.26 30.55
N GLN A 542 8.31 -19.54 30.92
CA GLN A 542 9.33 -20.54 30.70
C GLN A 542 9.22 -21.12 29.29
N LYS A 543 10.32 -21.07 28.54
CA LYS A 543 10.32 -21.64 27.19
C LYS A 543 10.41 -23.16 27.23
N ARG A 544 9.59 -23.78 26.35
CA ARG A 544 9.58 -25.21 26.09
C ARG A 544 9.81 -25.44 24.60
N LYS A 545 10.66 -26.37 24.25
CA LYS A 545 10.80 -26.83 22.87
C LYS A 545 9.60 -27.71 22.49
N LEU A 546 9.34 -27.81 21.20
CA LEU A 546 8.39 -28.79 20.68
C LEU A 546 8.74 -30.19 21.17
N SER A 547 7.75 -30.97 21.57
CA SER A 547 7.92 -32.39 21.83
C SER A 547 8.07 -33.16 20.50
N LEU A 548 8.61 -34.40 20.56
CA LEU A 548 8.75 -35.23 19.36
C LEU A 548 7.41 -35.48 18.65
N ASP A 549 6.31 -35.56 19.41
CA ASP A 549 4.98 -35.75 18.82
C ASP A 549 4.45 -34.48 18.17
N GLU A 550 4.75 -33.31 18.75
CA GLU A 550 4.43 -32.02 18.17
C GLU A 550 5.25 -31.74 16.91
N GLU A 551 6.55 -32.11 16.88
CA GLU A 551 7.40 -32.01 15.68
C GLU A 551 6.87 -32.90 14.56
N LYS A 552 6.50 -34.15 14.88
CA LYS A 552 5.86 -35.07 13.92
C LYS A 552 4.53 -34.50 13.40
N PHE A 553 3.72 -33.96 14.31
CA PHE A 553 2.45 -33.34 13.94
C PHE A 553 2.67 -32.15 12.98
N LEU A 554 3.64 -31.31 13.25
CA LEU A 554 4.02 -30.19 12.36
C LEU A 554 4.46 -30.69 11.00
N THR A 555 5.35 -31.70 10.97
CA THR A 555 5.87 -32.28 9.72
C THR A 555 4.76 -32.89 8.86
N VAL A 556 3.81 -33.59 9.47
CA VAL A 556 2.69 -34.23 8.75
C VAL A 556 1.65 -33.22 8.27
N ASN A 557 1.44 -32.11 9.00
CA ASN A 557 0.36 -31.17 8.73
C ASN A 557 0.83 -29.85 8.08
N SER A 558 2.17 -29.63 7.98
CA SER A 558 2.74 -28.40 7.43
C SER A 558 2.71 -28.29 5.90
N PHE A 559 2.30 -29.36 5.21
CA PHE A 559 2.19 -29.29 3.75
C PHE A 559 1.13 -28.29 3.32
N SER A 560 1.51 -27.39 2.43
CA SER A 560 0.53 -26.55 1.71
C SER A 560 -0.50 -27.43 0.98
N ASN A 561 -1.66 -26.89 0.68
CA ASN A 561 -2.65 -27.64 -0.11
C ASN A 561 -2.10 -28.11 -1.45
N GLU A 562 -1.14 -27.38 -2.03
CA GLU A 562 -0.41 -27.77 -3.24
C GLU A 562 0.48 -28.98 -2.98
N GLU A 563 1.27 -28.97 -1.92
CA GLU A 563 2.13 -30.11 -1.54
C GLU A 563 1.31 -31.35 -1.17
N LYS A 564 0.20 -31.19 -0.44
CA LYS A 564 -0.77 -32.26 -0.15
C LYS A 564 -1.35 -32.86 -1.43
N TYR A 565 -1.65 -32.02 -2.42
CA TYR A 565 -2.14 -32.47 -3.74
C TYR A 565 -1.09 -33.27 -4.52
N PHE A 566 0.16 -32.81 -4.53
CA PHE A 566 1.24 -33.51 -5.25
C PHE A 566 1.73 -34.76 -4.53
N SER A 567 1.65 -34.82 -3.20
CA SER A 567 2.12 -35.97 -2.41
C SER A 567 1.09 -37.11 -2.32
N THR A 568 -0.20 -36.84 -2.51
CA THR A 568 -1.28 -37.84 -2.34
C THR A 568 -2.38 -37.67 -3.36
N ASN A 569 -2.27 -38.36 -4.50
CA ASN A 569 -3.20 -38.27 -5.64
C ASN A 569 -4.68 -38.52 -5.35
N GLU A 570 -5.06 -39.20 -4.27
CA GLU A 570 -6.45 -39.52 -3.98
C GLU A 570 -6.90 -39.15 -2.56
N SER A 571 -6.02 -39.04 -1.62
CA SER A 571 -6.37 -38.86 -0.20
C SER A 571 -6.88 -37.44 0.12
N VAL A 572 -6.46 -36.41 -0.63
CA VAL A 572 -6.94 -35.04 -0.46
C VAL A 572 -8.40 -34.89 -0.94
N ILE A 573 -8.80 -35.66 -1.94
CA ILE A 573 -10.18 -35.67 -2.47
C ILE A 573 -11.13 -36.39 -1.50
N ASN A 574 -10.62 -37.33 -0.72
CA ASN A 574 -11.37 -38.10 0.27
C ASN A 574 -11.33 -37.47 1.67
N TYR A 575 -10.57 -36.41 1.85
CA TYR A 575 -10.55 -35.65 3.08
C TYR A 575 -11.92 -34.98 3.26
N LYS A 576 -12.72 -35.41 4.23
CA LYS A 576 -14.07 -34.95 4.53
C LYS A 576 -14.12 -34.03 5.76
N PRO A 577 -13.44 -32.90 5.84
CA PRO A 577 -13.84 -31.89 6.77
C PRO A 577 -14.99 -31.14 6.12
N TYR A 578 -16.08 -30.93 6.83
CA TYR A 578 -17.20 -30.15 6.32
C TYR A 578 -16.77 -28.73 5.90
N ILE A 579 -15.69 -28.22 6.48
CA ILE A 579 -15.03 -26.95 6.21
C ILE A 579 -14.39 -26.92 4.81
N ILE A 580 -13.70 -27.97 4.41
CA ILE A 580 -13.03 -28.08 3.11
C ILE A 580 -14.04 -28.28 1.97
N GLN A 581 -15.18 -28.89 2.24
CA GLN A 581 -16.26 -29.04 1.27
C GLN A 581 -16.84 -27.70 0.82
N GLN A 582 -16.86 -26.69 1.69
CA GLN A 582 -17.42 -25.37 1.37
C GLN A 582 -16.45 -24.47 0.60
N LEU A 583 -15.14 -24.61 0.77
CA LEU A 583 -14.18 -23.59 0.31
C LEU A 583 -13.31 -23.96 -0.87
N GLY A 584 -13.55 -25.09 -1.49
CA GLY A 584 -13.05 -25.16 -2.83
C GLY A 584 -11.61 -25.59 -3.01
N ILE A 585 -11.12 -26.60 -2.25
CA ILE A 585 -10.05 -27.44 -2.83
C ILE A 585 -10.47 -27.90 -4.22
N LYS A 586 -11.75 -28.20 -4.41
CA LYS A 586 -12.32 -28.51 -5.73
C LYS A 586 -12.18 -27.38 -6.74
N ASN A 587 -12.42 -26.13 -6.32
CA ASN A 587 -12.24 -24.94 -7.17
C ASN A 587 -10.75 -24.63 -7.39
N PHE A 588 -9.91 -24.82 -6.37
CA PHE A 588 -8.47 -24.66 -6.47
C PHE A 588 -7.87 -25.69 -7.45
N LEU A 589 -8.20 -26.96 -7.30
CA LEU A 589 -7.76 -28.04 -8.18
C LEU A 589 -8.27 -27.88 -9.62
N GLN A 590 -9.50 -27.42 -9.77
CA GLN A 590 -10.09 -27.13 -11.07
C GLN A 590 -9.40 -25.95 -11.75
N ASN A 591 -9.12 -24.88 -11.01
CA ASN A 591 -8.38 -23.73 -11.49
C ASN A 591 -6.90 -24.05 -11.78
N PHE A 592 -6.28 -24.92 -10.98
CA PHE A 592 -4.92 -25.39 -11.20
C PHE A 592 -4.82 -26.22 -12.48
N LYS A 593 -5.72 -27.18 -12.71
CA LYS A 593 -5.78 -27.99 -13.95
C LYS A 593 -5.99 -27.12 -15.19
N VAL A 594 -6.87 -26.12 -15.10
CA VAL A 594 -7.10 -25.16 -16.21
C VAL A 594 -5.84 -24.32 -16.47
N ARG A 595 -5.13 -23.89 -15.43
CA ARG A 595 -3.86 -23.15 -15.60
C ARG A 595 -2.76 -24.01 -16.20
N GLU A 596 -2.65 -25.26 -15.77
CA GLU A 596 -1.68 -26.20 -16.31
C GLU A 596 -1.94 -26.47 -17.80
N GLN A 597 -3.18 -26.75 -18.19
CA GLN A 597 -3.55 -26.95 -19.57
C GLN A 597 -3.30 -25.70 -20.44
N ASN A 598 -3.61 -24.51 -19.96
CA ASN A 598 -3.38 -23.27 -20.71
C ASN A 598 -1.88 -22.93 -20.86
N ASN A 599 -1.06 -23.19 -19.85
CA ASN A 599 0.39 -22.96 -19.93
C ASN A 599 1.06 -23.89 -20.94
N PHE A 600 0.65 -25.15 -21.00
CA PHE A 600 1.21 -26.12 -21.96
C PHE A 600 0.80 -25.81 -23.41
N SER A 601 -0.42 -25.29 -23.65
CA SER A 601 -0.86 -24.94 -25.01
C SER A 601 -0.10 -23.74 -25.58
N PHE A 602 0.23 -22.75 -24.75
CA PHE A 602 1.03 -21.60 -25.16
C PHE A 602 2.48 -21.98 -25.53
N LEU A 603 3.11 -22.85 -24.73
CA LEU A 603 4.48 -23.32 -24.97
C LEU A 603 4.63 -24.23 -26.19
N LYS A 604 3.55 -24.88 -26.64
CA LYS A 604 3.55 -25.83 -27.76
C LYS A 604 3.06 -25.25 -29.10
N ASN A 605 2.86 -23.92 -29.19
CA ASN A 605 2.33 -23.27 -30.42
C ASN A 605 1.02 -23.87 -30.97
N SER A 606 0.21 -24.49 -30.11
CA SER A 606 -1.07 -25.07 -30.54
C SER A 606 -2.17 -24.00 -30.61
N PHE A 607 -2.12 -23.17 -31.64
CA PHE A 607 -3.19 -22.24 -31.95
C PHE A 607 -4.38 -22.98 -32.59
N ASN A 608 -5.59 -22.72 -32.12
CA ASN A 608 -6.79 -23.18 -32.82
C ASN A 608 -7.08 -22.34 -34.08
N ALA A 609 -7.95 -22.81 -34.98
CA ALA A 609 -8.25 -22.12 -36.24
C ALA A 609 -8.71 -20.66 -36.08
N ASN A 610 -9.47 -20.36 -35.03
CA ASN A 610 -9.89 -18.96 -34.72
C ASN A 610 -8.70 -18.08 -34.28
N SER A 611 -7.82 -18.62 -33.47
CA SER A 611 -6.61 -17.91 -33.04
C SER A 611 -5.66 -17.65 -34.19
N LEU A 612 -5.52 -18.60 -35.13
CA LEU A 612 -4.74 -18.44 -36.37
C LEU A 612 -5.30 -17.30 -37.24
N SER A 613 -6.61 -17.24 -37.44
CA SER A 613 -7.23 -16.20 -38.26
C SER A 613 -7.04 -14.79 -37.67
N ILE A 614 -7.01 -14.66 -36.34
CA ILE A 614 -6.72 -13.39 -35.64
C ILE A 614 -5.24 -13.04 -35.80
N LEU A 615 -4.36 -14.02 -35.68
CA LEU A 615 -2.93 -13.86 -35.84
C LEU A 615 -2.57 -13.43 -37.27
N ASP A 616 -3.12 -14.09 -38.30
CA ASP A 616 -2.92 -13.71 -39.68
C ASP A 616 -3.36 -12.27 -39.95
N ARG A 617 -4.49 -11.84 -39.40
CA ARG A 617 -4.96 -10.47 -39.54
C ARG A 617 -4.01 -9.47 -38.87
N ARG A 618 -3.40 -9.82 -37.75
CA ARG A 618 -2.40 -8.98 -37.08
C ARG A 618 -1.10 -8.90 -37.87
N LEU A 619 -0.66 -10.04 -38.43
CA LEU A 619 0.56 -10.10 -39.25
C LEU A 619 0.41 -9.32 -40.55
N GLN A 620 -0.80 -9.22 -41.13
CA GLN A 620 -1.08 -8.40 -42.32
C GLN A 620 -0.62 -6.94 -42.17
N ASN A 621 -0.60 -6.40 -40.99
CA ASN A 621 -0.12 -5.02 -40.72
C ASN A 621 1.38 -4.85 -41.08
N PHE A 622 2.14 -5.92 -41.19
CA PHE A 622 3.56 -5.92 -41.55
C PHE A 622 3.82 -6.20 -43.02
N TYR A 623 2.78 -6.36 -43.84
CA TYR A 623 2.94 -6.59 -45.27
C TYR A 623 2.73 -5.32 -46.09
N THR A 624 3.55 -5.15 -47.13
CA THR A 624 3.36 -4.16 -48.20
C THR A 624 3.54 -4.85 -49.52
N ASP A 625 2.60 -4.71 -50.44
CA ASP A 625 2.60 -5.39 -51.77
C ASP A 625 2.87 -6.88 -51.67
N ASP A 626 2.14 -7.57 -50.77
CA ASP A 626 2.26 -9.02 -50.50
C ASP A 626 3.64 -9.48 -49.97
N LYS A 627 4.52 -8.56 -49.60
CA LYS A 627 5.81 -8.89 -49.01
C LYS A 627 5.88 -8.44 -47.55
N PHE A 628 6.45 -9.30 -46.71
CA PHE A 628 6.64 -9.05 -45.31
C PHE A 628 7.79 -8.06 -45.07
N ASN A 629 7.56 -7.00 -44.30
CA ASN A 629 8.58 -6.00 -43.98
C ASN A 629 9.38 -6.38 -42.75
N ILE A 630 10.67 -6.55 -42.91
CA ILE A 630 11.61 -6.89 -41.83
C ILE A 630 12.43 -5.65 -41.44
N SER A 631 12.35 -5.23 -40.18
CA SER A 631 13.17 -4.18 -39.60
C SER A 631 14.20 -4.74 -38.62
N ALA A 632 15.25 -3.96 -38.34
CA ALA A 632 16.26 -4.33 -37.36
C ALA A 632 15.68 -4.53 -35.94
N THR A 633 14.67 -3.73 -35.55
CA THR A 633 14.00 -3.87 -34.26
C THR A 633 13.22 -5.19 -34.16
N GLN A 634 12.55 -5.62 -35.22
CA GLN A 634 11.87 -6.92 -35.26
C GLN A 634 12.85 -8.08 -35.13
N LEU A 635 13.97 -8.05 -35.84
CA LEU A 635 15.03 -9.07 -35.69
C LEU A 635 15.56 -9.09 -34.24
N LYS A 636 15.90 -7.92 -33.69
CA LYS A 636 16.38 -7.80 -32.32
C LYS A 636 15.41 -8.40 -31.31
N ASN A 637 14.10 -8.08 -31.40
CA ASN A 637 13.08 -8.59 -30.52
C ASN A 637 12.90 -10.11 -30.67
N PHE A 638 12.96 -10.62 -31.90
CA PHE A 638 12.85 -12.06 -32.16
C PHE A 638 14.05 -12.86 -31.62
N TYR A 639 15.27 -12.34 -31.82
CA TYR A 639 16.50 -12.98 -31.30
C TYR A 639 16.72 -12.77 -29.81
N PHE A 640 16.10 -11.75 -29.22
CA PHE A 640 15.98 -11.70 -27.78
C PHE A 640 15.13 -12.86 -27.25
N CYS A 641 13.97 -13.12 -27.84
CA CYS A 641 13.10 -14.25 -27.61
C CYS A 641 11.92 -14.23 -28.58
N PRO A 642 11.64 -15.31 -29.37
CA PRO A 642 10.50 -15.35 -30.28
C PRO A 642 9.15 -15.05 -29.60
N SER A 643 8.92 -15.56 -28.40
CA SER A 643 7.71 -15.22 -27.62
C SER A 643 7.66 -13.76 -27.17
N PHE A 644 8.80 -13.13 -26.93
CA PHE A 644 8.85 -11.69 -26.65
C PHE A 644 8.43 -10.89 -27.89
N TYR A 645 8.96 -11.21 -29.07
CA TYR A 645 8.56 -10.61 -30.34
C TYR A 645 7.05 -10.78 -30.58
N PHE A 646 6.52 -11.97 -30.33
CA PHE A 646 5.09 -12.25 -30.47
C PHE A 646 4.23 -11.36 -29.54
N LEU A 647 4.56 -11.30 -28.26
CA LEU A 647 3.79 -10.54 -27.29
C LEU A 647 3.89 -9.02 -27.51
N GLU A 648 5.11 -8.51 -27.71
CA GLU A 648 5.35 -7.06 -27.83
C GLU A 648 4.99 -6.55 -29.23
N THR A 649 5.48 -7.22 -30.28
CA THR A 649 5.38 -6.68 -31.63
C THR A 649 4.12 -7.14 -32.34
N VAL A 650 3.81 -8.43 -32.35
CA VAL A 650 2.64 -8.97 -33.08
C VAL A 650 1.34 -8.67 -32.33
N LEU A 651 1.28 -8.91 -31.04
CA LEU A 651 0.09 -8.64 -30.23
C LEU A 651 0.01 -7.17 -29.79
N GLY A 652 1.12 -6.42 -29.79
CA GLY A 652 1.15 -5.03 -29.40
C GLY A 652 0.90 -4.84 -27.89
N ILE A 653 1.35 -5.78 -27.06
CA ILE A 653 1.21 -5.66 -25.61
C ILE A 653 2.24 -4.67 -25.09
N GLU A 654 1.79 -3.51 -24.72
CA GLU A 654 2.65 -2.45 -24.18
C GLU A 654 2.84 -2.58 -22.67
N LYS A 655 3.97 -2.08 -22.19
CA LYS A 655 4.22 -1.93 -20.76
C LYS A 655 3.31 -0.84 -20.21
N LEU A 656 2.43 -1.21 -19.29
CA LEU A 656 1.63 -0.23 -18.56
C LEU A 656 2.52 0.51 -17.54
N TYR A 657 2.56 1.82 -17.64
CA TYR A 657 3.13 2.67 -16.61
C TYR A 657 2.03 2.99 -15.60
N GLU A 658 2.28 2.68 -14.32
CA GLU A 658 1.32 2.92 -13.25
C GLU A 658 1.34 4.36 -12.73
N THR A 659 2.40 5.09 -13.06
CA THR A 659 2.61 6.48 -12.65
C THR A 659 3.13 7.30 -13.81
N PRO A 660 2.79 8.61 -13.88
CA PRO A 660 3.34 9.49 -14.89
C PRO A 660 4.87 9.66 -14.68
N MET A 661 5.59 9.69 -15.78
CA MET A 661 7.01 10.02 -15.77
C MET A 661 7.20 11.48 -16.17
N LEU A 662 7.99 12.24 -15.41
CA LEU A 662 8.29 13.63 -15.73
C LEU A 662 8.85 13.78 -17.15
N PHE A 663 9.78 12.92 -17.52
CA PHE A 663 10.35 12.87 -18.86
C PHE A 663 10.73 11.44 -19.19
N SER A 664 9.91 10.77 -19.99
CA SER A 664 10.16 9.37 -20.32
C SER A 664 11.37 9.23 -21.24
N PRO A 665 12.12 8.10 -21.19
CA PRO A 665 13.21 7.85 -22.14
C PRO A 665 12.76 7.93 -23.60
N LEU A 666 11.53 7.50 -23.91
CA LEU A 666 10.96 7.60 -25.25
C LEU A 666 10.74 9.06 -25.66
N SER A 667 10.10 9.88 -24.79
CA SER A 667 9.91 11.30 -25.05
C SER A 667 11.24 12.03 -25.22
N ALA A 668 12.25 11.70 -24.42
CA ALA A 668 13.60 12.24 -24.54
C ALA A 668 14.25 11.85 -25.88
N GLY A 669 14.05 10.61 -26.34
CA GLY A 669 14.51 10.12 -27.63
C GLY A 669 13.88 10.89 -28.79
N ILE A 670 12.56 10.97 -28.84
CA ILE A 670 11.80 11.66 -29.90
C ILE A 670 12.23 13.14 -29.99
N LEU A 671 12.30 13.83 -28.85
CA LEU A 671 12.75 15.21 -28.81
C LEU A 671 14.18 15.38 -29.36
N SER A 672 15.10 14.50 -28.94
CA SER A 672 16.51 14.58 -29.39
C SER A 672 16.67 14.34 -30.89
N HIS A 673 16.02 13.29 -31.43
CA HIS A 673 16.05 12.99 -32.87
C HIS A 673 15.41 14.11 -33.67
N GLY A 674 14.27 14.67 -33.25
CA GLY A 674 13.65 15.81 -33.92
C GLY A 674 14.52 17.07 -33.97
N ILE A 675 15.26 17.37 -32.89
CA ILE A 675 16.22 18.49 -32.86
C ILE A 675 17.39 18.23 -33.82
N VAL A 676 18.00 17.04 -33.73
CA VAL A 676 19.13 16.66 -34.61
C VAL A 676 18.71 16.72 -36.07
N GLU A 677 17.55 16.15 -36.42
CA GLU A 677 17.01 16.19 -37.79
C GLU A 677 16.88 17.62 -38.29
N LYS A 678 16.29 18.55 -37.54
CA LYS A 678 16.11 19.94 -37.95
C LYS A 678 17.42 20.65 -38.15
N VAL A 679 18.40 20.43 -37.27
CA VAL A 679 19.75 21.03 -37.40
C VAL A 679 20.48 20.49 -38.62
N LEU A 680 20.48 19.17 -38.86
CA LEU A 680 21.13 18.57 -40.04
C LEU A 680 20.45 18.98 -41.36
N ARG A 681 19.12 19.09 -41.39
CA ARG A 681 18.37 19.60 -42.55
C ARG A 681 18.72 21.03 -42.86
N TYR A 682 18.86 21.91 -41.84
CA TYR A 682 19.32 23.27 -42.03
C TYR A 682 20.72 23.32 -42.64
N ILE A 683 21.67 22.54 -42.13
CA ILE A 683 23.04 22.46 -42.67
C ILE A 683 23.01 21.98 -44.12
N SER A 684 22.27 20.90 -44.41
CA SER A 684 22.17 20.36 -45.79
C SER A 684 21.51 21.34 -46.77
N GLN A 685 20.54 22.15 -46.34
CA GLN A 685 19.83 23.12 -47.17
C GLN A 685 20.66 24.40 -47.41
N THR A 686 21.45 24.79 -46.40
CA THR A 686 22.22 26.06 -46.45
C THR A 686 23.52 25.90 -47.20
N ASP A 687 24.28 24.85 -46.91
CA ASP A 687 25.64 24.72 -47.42
C ASP A 687 25.83 23.47 -48.31
N ASN A 688 24.87 22.56 -48.45
CA ASN A 688 24.91 21.24 -49.10
C ASN A 688 25.93 20.24 -48.51
N ILE A 689 26.98 20.76 -47.88
CA ILE A 689 28.05 20.00 -47.21
C ILE A 689 28.29 20.59 -45.82
N PHE A 690 28.87 19.81 -44.94
CA PHE A 690 29.25 20.29 -43.61
C PHE A 690 30.50 21.22 -43.71
N VAL A 691 30.33 22.50 -43.36
CA VAL A 691 31.37 23.51 -43.47
C VAL A 691 31.90 23.94 -42.10
N LYS A 692 33.13 23.57 -41.76
CA LYS A 692 33.73 23.86 -40.44
C LYS A 692 33.77 25.38 -40.09
N THR A 693 33.94 26.25 -41.07
CA THR A 693 33.95 27.72 -40.83
C THR A 693 32.59 28.29 -40.47
N HIS A 694 31.48 27.59 -40.73
CA HIS A 694 30.11 28.01 -40.42
C HIS A 694 29.60 27.42 -39.08
N LEU A 695 30.48 26.77 -38.31
CA LEU A 695 30.11 26.08 -37.09
C LEU A 695 29.36 26.96 -36.05
N GLU A 696 29.77 28.24 -35.93
CA GLU A 696 29.11 29.21 -35.04
C GLU A 696 27.67 29.52 -35.48
N ASP A 697 27.40 29.57 -36.78
CA ASP A 697 26.05 29.78 -37.29
C ASP A 697 25.16 28.52 -37.08
N TYR A 698 25.76 27.34 -37.23
CA TYR A 698 25.08 26.10 -36.87
C TYR A 698 24.72 26.01 -35.37
N PHE A 699 25.61 26.49 -34.48
CA PHE A 699 25.34 26.58 -33.05
C PHE A 699 24.18 27.53 -32.74
N LYS A 700 24.17 28.74 -33.33
CA LYS A 700 23.08 29.72 -33.14
C LYS A 700 21.74 29.16 -33.60
N TYR A 701 21.74 28.49 -34.75
CA TYR A 701 20.51 27.86 -35.25
C TYR A 701 20.05 26.72 -34.32
N ALA A 702 20.98 25.85 -33.87
CA ALA A 702 20.68 24.79 -32.96
C ALA A 702 20.11 25.29 -31.62
N GLU A 703 20.70 26.35 -31.04
CA GLU A 703 20.20 26.97 -29.82
C GLU A 703 18.76 27.47 -29.97
N LYS A 704 18.46 28.13 -31.10
CA LYS A 704 17.12 28.61 -31.43
C LYS A 704 16.13 27.46 -31.52
N ILE A 705 16.44 26.42 -32.30
CA ILE A 705 15.55 25.25 -32.46
C ILE A 705 15.33 24.50 -31.13
N ILE A 706 16.38 24.35 -30.32
CA ILE A 706 16.28 23.69 -29.01
C ILE A 706 15.34 24.48 -28.10
N PHE A 707 15.51 25.83 -28.07
CA PHE A 707 14.67 26.69 -27.28
C PHE A 707 13.18 26.57 -27.71
N ASP A 708 12.93 26.67 -29.03
CA ASP A 708 11.59 26.60 -29.59
C ASP A 708 10.97 25.22 -29.38
N ASP A 709 11.69 24.13 -29.64
CA ASP A 709 11.17 22.76 -29.52
C ASP A 709 10.90 22.36 -28.07
N VAL A 710 11.77 22.74 -27.14
CA VAL A 710 11.56 22.41 -25.72
C VAL A 710 10.39 23.18 -25.17
N ASN A 711 10.27 24.48 -25.44
CA ASN A 711 9.17 25.30 -24.92
C ASN A 711 7.81 24.98 -25.53
N ASN A 712 7.79 24.54 -26.81
CA ASN A 712 6.55 24.20 -27.54
C ASN A 712 6.28 22.69 -27.58
N SER A 713 7.10 21.88 -26.91
CA SER A 713 6.99 20.43 -26.99
C SER A 713 5.74 19.91 -26.29
N LYS A 714 4.87 19.26 -27.06
CA LYS A 714 3.74 18.50 -26.50
C LYS A 714 4.18 17.31 -25.63
N LEU A 715 5.44 16.87 -25.74
CA LEU A 715 6.03 15.78 -24.96
C LEU A 715 6.37 16.21 -23.53
N LEU A 716 6.56 17.49 -23.30
CA LEU A 716 6.94 18.05 -21.99
C LEU A 716 5.73 18.53 -21.20
N ASN A 717 4.58 18.73 -21.81
CA ASN A 717 3.34 19.23 -21.21
C ASN A 717 3.53 20.41 -20.23
N GLY A 718 2.52 21.20 -19.97
CA GLY A 718 2.53 22.31 -19.01
C GLY A 718 2.87 21.97 -17.55
N SER A 719 3.15 20.67 -17.25
CA SER A 719 3.52 20.18 -15.92
C SER A 719 4.93 20.56 -15.45
N PHE A 720 5.77 21.12 -16.32
CA PHE A 720 7.16 21.45 -15.98
C PHE A 720 7.33 22.90 -15.58
N SER A 721 7.96 23.10 -14.43
CA SER A 721 8.40 24.42 -14.03
C SER A 721 9.49 24.93 -14.97
N LYS A 722 9.52 26.27 -15.19
CA LYS A 722 10.55 26.92 -16.02
C LYS A 722 11.98 26.50 -15.68
N PRO A 723 12.41 26.38 -14.40
CA PRO A 723 13.75 25.89 -14.08
C PRO A 723 14.07 24.51 -14.65
N PHE A 724 13.09 23.61 -14.75
CA PHE A 724 13.31 22.28 -15.31
C PHE A 724 13.45 22.32 -16.84
N THR A 725 12.62 23.11 -17.53
CA THR A 725 12.77 23.32 -18.99
C THR A 725 14.09 23.96 -19.31
N ASP A 726 14.56 24.93 -18.52
CA ASP A 726 15.88 25.58 -18.70
C ASP A 726 17.04 24.56 -18.55
N ILE A 727 16.93 23.60 -17.59
CA ILE A 727 17.93 22.53 -17.46
C ILE A 727 17.93 21.63 -18.69
N ILE A 728 16.77 21.26 -19.23
CA ILE A 728 16.66 20.47 -20.46
C ILE A 728 17.28 21.21 -21.63
N ILE A 729 16.98 22.51 -21.82
CA ILE A 729 17.53 23.35 -22.86
C ILE A 729 19.05 23.35 -22.78
N GLN A 730 19.63 23.67 -21.62
CA GLN A 730 21.09 23.73 -21.46
C GLN A 730 21.76 22.38 -21.76
N LYS A 731 21.15 21.30 -21.29
CA LYS A 731 21.62 19.95 -21.56
C LYS A 731 21.63 19.66 -23.07
N LYS A 732 20.53 19.95 -23.78
CA LYS A 732 20.40 19.71 -25.21
C LYS A 732 21.35 20.58 -26.04
N ILE A 733 21.53 21.83 -25.67
CA ILE A 733 22.55 22.71 -26.30
C ILE A 733 23.94 22.06 -26.20
N SER A 734 24.31 21.60 -25.00
CA SER A 734 25.63 20.97 -24.80
C SER A 734 25.77 19.65 -25.60
N GLU A 735 24.72 18.83 -25.68
CA GLU A 735 24.70 17.57 -26.44
C GLU A 735 24.88 17.81 -27.94
N ILE A 736 24.15 18.78 -28.50
CA ILE A 736 24.20 19.10 -29.95
C ILE A 736 25.49 19.81 -30.34
N LYS A 737 26.00 20.74 -29.53
CA LYS A 737 27.29 21.40 -29.81
C LYS A 737 28.43 20.37 -29.91
N GLU A 738 28.45 19.37 -29.04
CA GLU A 738 29.47 18.32 -29.08
C GLU A 738 29.38 17.44 -30.34
N LEU A 739 28.13 17.08 -30.75
CA LEU A 739 27.90 16.39 -32.02
C LEU A 739 28.45 17.20 -33.22
N LEU A 740 28.13 18.50 -33.28
CA LEU A 740 28.55 19.37 -34.36
C LEU A 740 30.07 19.58 -34.36
N ASN A 741 30.71 19.70 -33.19
CA ASN A 741 32.17 19.75 -33.07
C ASN A 741 32.80 18.46 -33.59
N TYR A 742 32.26 17.31 -33.21
CA TYR A 742 32.76 16.02 -33.71
C TYR A 742 32.63 15.89 -35.23
N PHE A 743 31.52 16.38 -35.82
CA PHE A 743 31.37 16.41 -37.28
C PHE A 743 32.35 17.40 -37.95
N ALA A 744 32.57 18.57 -37.35
CA ALA A 744 33.52 19.54 -37.84
C ALA A 744 34.95 18.99 -37.87
N ASP A 745 35.33 18.22 -36.87
CA ASP A 745 36.70 17.70 -36.77
C ASP A 745 36.92 16.45 -37.63
N ASN A 746 35.93 15.62 -37.86
CA ASN A 746 36.11 14.32 -38.53
C ASN A 746 35.51 14.28 -39.95
N TYR A 747 34.43 15.04 -40.21
CA TYR A 747 33.64 14.91 -41.46
C TYR A 747 33.39 16.27 -42.13
N SER A 748 34.32 17.23 -42.00
CA SER A 748 34.26 18.49 -42.71
C SER A 748 34.27 18.25 -44.22
N ASN A 749 33.44 18.98 -44.97
CA ASN A 749 33.20 18.86 -46.41
C ASN A 749 32.47 17.58 -46.89
N PHE A 750 31.86 16.82 -45.98
CA PHE A 750 30.95 15.73 -46.35
C PHE A 750 29.55 16.29 -46.66
N ALA A 751 28.89 15.73 -47.66
CA ALA A 751 27.47 15.99 -47.91
C ALA A 751 26.60 15.15 -46.95
N ILE A 752 25.36 15.57 -46.74
CA ILE A 752 24.41 14.88 -45.89
C ILE A 752 23.19 14.42 -46.72
N PRO A 753 23.33 13.39 -47.55
CA PRO A 753 22.29 12.96 -48.49
C PRO A 753 21.14 12.21 -47.84
N VAL A 754 21.32 11.68 -46.63
CA VAL A 754 20.30 10.93 -45.88
C VAL A 754 20.12 11.52 -44.50
N ILE A 755 18.91 11.98 -44.19
CA ILE A 755 18.50 12.48 -42.87
C ILE A 755 17.11 11.94 -42.60
N GLU A 756 16.95 11.09 -41.54
CA GLU A 756 15.68 10.50 -41.13
C GLU A 756 14.87 9.92 -42.30
N LYS A 757 15.57 9.19 -43.18
CA LYS A 757 15.00 8.66 -44.42
C LYS A 757 14.72 7.18 -44.34
N GLU A 758 13.52 6.79 -44.73
CA GLU A 758 13.12 5.39 -44.85
C GLU A 758 13.64 4.82 -46.18
N ILE A 759 14.30 3.67 -46.11
CA ILE A 759 14.86 2.94 -47.26
C ILE A 759 14.40 1.49 -47.18
N SER A 760 14.01 0.91 -48.33
CA SER A 760 13.57 -0.48 -48.43
C SER A 760 14.23 -1.16 -49.60
N ILE A 761 14.68 -2.41 -49.40
CA ILE A 761 15.22 -3.29 -50.45
C ILE A 761 14.32 -4.53 -50.57
N HIS A 762 13.94 -4.84 -51.79
CA HIS A 762 12.97 -5.88 -52.08
C HIS A 762 13.62 -7.23 -52.39
N PHE A 763 13.24 -8.25 -51.66
CA PHE A 763 13.48 -9.68 -51.95
C PHE A 763 12.23 -10.34 -52.49
N LYS A 764 12.35 -11.62 -52.89
CA LYS A 764 11.22 -12.35 -53.42
C LYS A 764 10.04 -12.47 -52.46
N LYS A 765 10.28 -12.70 -51.19
CA LYS A 765 9.25 -12.99 -50.17
C LYS A 765 9.10 -11.93 -49.09
N TYR A 766 10.12 -11.10 -48.85
CA TYR A 766 10.14 -10.09 -47.84
C TYR A 766 10.89 -8.84 -48.32
N ASN A 767 10.75 -7.78 -47.60
CA ASN A 767 11.52 -6.55 -47.78
C ASN A 767 12.38 -6.32 -46.53
N LEU A 768 13.64 -5.93 -46.73
CA LEU A 768 14.42 -5.32 -45.63
C LEU A 768 14.19 -3.83 -45.64
N MET A 769 13.79 -3.27 -44.47
CA MET A 769 13.53 -1.83 -44.39
C MET A 769 14.10 -1.23 -43.11
N GLY A 770 14.45 0.05 -43.22
CA GLY A 770 14.95 0.82 -42.08
C GLY A 770 14.86 2.30 -42.31
N LYS A 771 14.64 3.04 -41.23
CA LYS A 771 14.72 4.49 -41.22
C LYS A 771 16.08 4.88 -40.71
N ILE A 772 16.92 5.47 -41.62
CA ILE A 772 18.30 5.83 -41.34
C ILE A 772 18.35 7.24 -40.80
N ASP A 773 18.92 7.42 -39.62
CA ASP A 773 18.98 8.72 -38.94
C ASP A 773 19.85 9.72 -39.73
N CYS A 774 21.09 9.31 -40.07
CA CYS A 774 21.99 10.14 -40.83
C CYS A 774 22.99 9.31 -41.65
N ALA A 775 23.22 9.72 -42.90
CA ALA A 775 24.37 9.26 -43.68
C ALA A 775 25.10 10.46 -44.31
N LEU A 776 26.38 10.51 -44.06
CA LEU A 776 27.31 11.47 -44.65
C LEU A 776 27.97 10.82 -45.87
N ASN A 777 28.30 11.62 -46.91
CA ASN A 777 28.95 11.14 -48.11
C ASN A 777 30.14 12.02 -48.47
N ASP A 778 31.29 11.41 -48.78
CA ASP A 778 32.43 12.10 -49.35
C ASP A 778 32.28 12.27 -50.89
N LYS A 779 33.15 13.06 -51.50
CA LYS A 779 33.15 13.26 -52.95
C LYS A 779 33.49 11.99 -53.77
N LYS A 780 33.83 10.87 -53.12
CA LYS A 780 34.18 9.58 -53.71
C LYS A 780 33.15 8.49 -53.50
N ASN A 781 31.92 8.84 -53.15
CA ASN A 781 30.81 7.93 -52.82
C ASN A 781 31.09 6.99 -51.65
N LYS A 782 31.98 7.41 -50.71
CA LYS A 782 32.13 6.71 -49.45
C LYS A 782 31.18 7.24 -48.43
N PHE A 783 30.34 6.39 -47.86
CA PHE A 783 29.35 6.76 -46.88
C PHE A 783 29.84 6.50 -45.44
N VAL A 784 29.42 7.38 -44.54
CA VAL A 784 29.55 7.25 -43.09
C VAL A 784 28.15 7.21 -42.49
N LEU A 785 27.84 6.17 -41.76
CA LEU A 785 26.54 5.98 -41.13
C LEU A 785 26.57 6.41 -39.68
N VAL A 786 25.60 7.19 -39.28
CA VAL A 786 25.44 7.65 -37.90
C VAL A 786 24.01 7.34 -37.42
N ASP A 787 23.92 6.62 -36.33
CA ASP A 787 22.67 6.40 -35.64
C ASP A 787 22.70 7.08 -34.27
N PHE A 788 21.72 7.91 -33.98
CA PHE A 788 21.70 8.72 -32.78
C PHE A 788 21.02 7.95 -31.65
N LYS A 789 21.62 7.95 -30.47
CA LYS A 789 21.04 7.37 -29.24
C LYS A 789 20.97 8.45 -28.16
N SER A 790 19.82 8.56 -27.51
CA SER A 790 19.65 9.56 -26.45
C SER A 790 20.59 9.30 -25.25
N SER A 791 20.85 8.05 -24.88
CA SER A 791 21.69 7.72 -23.71
C SER A 791 22.48 6.44 -23.85
N TRP A 792 21.80 5.30 -24.06
CA TRP A 792 22.44 3.99 -24.14
C TRP A 792 22.77 3.63 -25.60
N THR A 793 23.94 3.05 -25.81
CA THR A 793 24.39 2.52 -27.11
C THR A 793 24.70 1.04 -27.01
N PRO A 794 24.40 0.24 -28.04
CA PRO A 794 24.88 -1.13 -28.10
C PRO A 794 26.41 -1.20 -28.04
N GLU A 795 26.97 -2.25 -27.50
CA GLU A 795 28.40 -2.51 -27.54
C GLU A 795 28.82 -3.03 -28.93
N PRO A 796 30.03 -2.69 -29.44
CA PRO A 796 30.47 -3.17 -30.76
C PRO A 796 30.40 -4.69 -30.92
N LYS A 797 30.67 -5.47 -29.88
CA LYS A 797 30.59 -6.94 -29.89
C LYS A 797 29.15 -7.46 -30.14
N ASP A 798 28.12 -6.68 -29.76
CA ASP A 798 26.71 -7.08 -29.96
C ASP A 798 26.23 -6.80 -31.39
N CYS A 799 26.97 -5.99 -32.15
CA CYS A 799 26.56 -5.49 -33.46
C CYS A 799 27.32 -6.13 -34.64
N ARG A 800 28.27 -7.01 -34.38
CA ARG A 800 29.10 -7.65 -35.42
C ARG A 800 29.55 -9.04 -35.02
N VAL A 801 29.75 -9.90 -36.03
CA VAL A 801 30.40 -11.19 -35.89
C VAL A 801 31.88 -10.99 -35.55
N SER A 802 32.43 -11.81 -34.69
CA SER A 802 33.88 -11.88 -34.39
C SER A 802 34.41 -13.30 -34.56
N ASP A 803 35.73 -13.46 -34.66
CA ASP A 803 36.38 -14.78 -34.78
C ASP A 803 36.08 -15.72 -33.58
N LYS A 804 35.64 -15.17 -32.47
CA LYS A 804 35.38 -15.90 -31.21
C LYS A 804 33.90 -16.10 -30.91
N ASP A 805 33.01 -15.31 -31.50
CA ASP A 805 31.59 -15.32 -31.20
C ASP A 805 30.79 -14.94 -32.46
N ASP A 806 29.90 -15.85 -32.86
CA ASP A 806 28.99 -15.66 -33.99
C ASP A 806 27.67 -14.95 -33.58
N ALA A 807 27.49 -14.62 -32.30
CA ALA A 807 26.26 -13.99 -31.83
C ALA A 807 26.19 -12.51 -32.20
N VAL A 808 25.12 -12.10 -32.88
CA VAL A 808 24.76 -10.70 -33.12
C VAL A 808 23.43 -10.40 -32.43
N ASN A 809 23.44 -9.47 -31.48
CA ASN A 809 22.26 -9.12 -30.71
C ASN A 809 21.55 -7.86 -31.23
N ASP A 810 22.23 -7.04 -32.04
CA ASP A 810 21.68 -5.83 -32.64
C ASP A 810 22.10 -5.70 -34.11
N PHE A 811 21.14 -5.86 -35.01
CA PHE A 811 21.34 -5.80 -36.46
C PHE A 811 21.15 -4.40 -37.05
N GLN A 812 21.02 -3.34 -36.25
CA GLN A 812 20.64 -2.01 -36.74
C GLN A 812 21.67 -1.44 -37.72
N ILE A 813 22.94 -1.41 -37.35
CA ILE A 813 24.02 -0.92 -38.26
C ILE A 813 24.18 -1.84 -39.47
N ALA A 814 24.10 -3.15 -39.28
CA ALA A 814 24.21 -4.09 -40.42
C ALA A 814 23.06 -3.88 -41.42
N MET A 815 21.86 -3.67 -40.97
CA MET A 815 20.71 -3.33 -41.82
C MET A 815 20.93 -2.02 -42.56
N TYR A 816 21.38 -0.98 -41.89
CA TYR A 816 21.60 0.34 -42.50
C TYR A 816 22.74 0.32 -43.53
N VAL A 817 23.83 -0.39 -43.24
CA VAL A 817 24.93 -0.59 -44.21
C VAL A 817 24.38 -1.27 -45.47
N TYR A 818 23.62 -2.36 -45.30
CA TYR A 818 23.05 -3.09 -46.42
C TYR A 818 22.10 -2.21 -47.27
N LEU A 819 21.20 -1.45 -46.59
CA LEU A 819 20.22 -0.59 -47.25
C LEU A 819 20.90 0.55 -48.04
N VAL A 820 21.91 1.18 -47.51
CA VAL A 820 22.62 2.29 -48.19
C VAL A 820 23.40 1.76 -49.39
N GLU A 821 24.17 0.71 -49.23
CA GLU A 821 25.00 0.18 -50.31
C GLU A 821 24.19 -0.37 -51.52
N ASN A 822 22.95 -0.81 -51.27
CA ASN A 822 22.09 -1.31 -52.36
C ASN A 822 21.11 -0.26 -52.89
N SER A 823 21.05 0.93 -52.29
CA SER A 823 20.14 2.00 -52.73
C SER A 823 20.86 3.14 -53.49
N PHE A 824 22.14 3.27 -53.33
CA PHE A 824 22.97 4.26 -54.05
C PHE A 824 23.99 3.57 -54.93
N GLU A 825 24.04 3.97 -56.18
CA GLU A 825 24.98 3.37 -57.17
C GLU A 825 26.44 3.57 -56.75
N LEU A 826 27.22 2.49 -56.82
CA LEU A 826 28.64 2.42 -56.47
C LEU A 826 29.00 2.95 -55.06
N SER A 827 28.05 2.89 -54.13
CA SER A 827 28.27 3.32 -52.74
C SER A 827 28.98 2.25 -51.91
N THR A 828 29.87 2.66 -51.04
CA THR A 828 30.49 1.81 -50.01
C THR A 828 30.45 2.53 -48.69
N VAL A 829 30.09 1.83 -47.60
CA VAL A 829 30.14 2.37 -46.25
C VAL A 829 31.52 2.13 -45.66
N SER A 830 32.22 3.24 -45.38
CA SER A 830 33.59 3.19 -44.85
C SER A 830 33.67 3.30 -43.34
N ASP A 831 32.66 3.89 -42.72
CA ASP A 831 32.59 4.11 -41.26
C ASP A 831 31.13 4.01 -40.83
N ALA A 832 30.87 3.45 -39.64
CA ALA A 832 29.54 3.38 -39.07
C ALA A 832 29.62 3.37 -37.54
N PHE A 833 28.83 4.19 -36.90
CA PHE A 833 28.87 4.32 -35.45
C PHE A 833 27.51 4.74 -34.85
N PHE A 834 27.34 4.43 -33.58
CA PHE A 834 26.33 5.06 -32.76
C PHE A 834 26.88 6.32 -32.10
N TRP A 835 26.13 7.41 -32.15
CA TRP A 835 26.45 8.63 -31.39
C TRP A 835 25.57 8.70 -30.13
N SER A 836 26.18 8.61 -28.96
CA SER A 836 25.46 8.80 -27.69
C SER A 836 25.40 10.29 -27.35
N LEU A 837 24.21 10.88 -27.46
CA LEU A 837 24.01 12.32 -27.17
C LEU A 837 24.35 12.64 -25.71
N ALA A 838 23.88 11.86 -24.77
CA ALA A 838 24.12 12.09 -23.34
C ALA A 838 25.59 11.88 -22.93
N LYS A 839 26.29 10.89 -23.51
CA LYS A 839 27.68 10.59 -23.21
C LYS A 839 28.65 11.40 -24.08
N LYS A 840 28.16 12.00 -25.20
CA LYS A 840 28.92 12.79 -26.16
C LYS A 840 30.09 12.02 -26.78
N ILE A 841 29.85 10.74 -27.11
CA ILE A 841 30.88 9.85 -27.68
C ILE A 841 30.34 9.09 -28.89
N ALA A 842 31.25 8.80 -29.83
CA ALA A 842 31.04 7.89 -30.96
C ALA A 842 31.42 6.45 -30.53
N VAL A 843 30.52 5.50 -30.71
CA VAL A 843 30.78 4.06 -30.53
C VAL A 843 30.89 3.44 -31.90
N LYS A 844 32.13 3.30 -32.41
CA LYS A 844 32.39 2.82 -33.77
C LYS A 844 32.14 1.33 -33.88
N ILE A 845 31.43 0.96 -34.95
CA ILE A 845 31.14 -0.43 -35.35
C ILE A 845 31.98 -0.83 -36.54
N ILE A 846 32.12 0.06 -37.50
CA ILE A 846 33.07 -0.06 -38.62
C ILE A 846 34.13 1.02 -38.47
N ASP A 847 35.42 0.68 -38.57
CA ASP A 847 36.53 1.58 -38.43
C ASP A 847 37.80 0.98 -39.11
N GLU A 848 38.96 1.65 -38.99
CA GLU A 848 40.22 1.16 -39.56
C GLU A 848 40.65 -0.23 -39.03
N LYS A 849 40.33 -0.56 -37.79
CA LYS A 849 40.69 -1.86 -37.18
C LYS A 849 39.67 -2.94 -37.51
N ASN A 850 38.42 -2.56 -37.73
CA ASN A 850 37.30 -3.43 -38.06
C ASN A 850 36.79 -3.02 -39.42
N SER A 851 37.56 -3.41 -40.44
CA SER A 851 37.31 -2.96 -41.82
C SER A 851 35.95 -3.47 -42.33
N ARG A 852 35.47 -2.78 -43.37
CA ARG A 852 34.26 -3.17 -44.09
C ARG A 852 34.30 -4.63 -44.58
N GLU A 853 35.50 -5.12 -44.95
CA GLU A 853 35.68 -6.53 -45.41
C GLU A 853 35.38 -7.53 -44.32
N ILE A 854 35.85 -7.28 -43.07
CA ILE A 854 35.52 -8.12 -41.91
C ILE A 854 34.01 -8.05 -41.60
N PHE A 855 33.40 -6.90 -41.78
CA PHE A 855 31.99 -6.67 -41.53
C PHE A 855 31.09 -7.43 -42.56
N ASN A 856 31.59 -7.92 -43.68
CA ASN A 856 30.84 -8.77 -44.61
C ASN A 856 30.25 -10.01 -43.94
N MET A 857 30.96 -10.61 -43.01
CA MET A 857 30.45 -11.76 -42.27
C MET A 857 29.16 -11.41 -41.48
N THR A 858 29.07 -10.18 -40.99
CA THR A 858 27.88 -9.70 -40.29
C THR A 858 26.71 -9.48 -41.26
N LEU A 859 26.98 -9.02 -42.50
CA LEU A 859 25.93 -8.88 -43.49
C LEU A 859 25.41 -10.26 -44.00
N GLU A 860 26.31 -11.20 -44.20
CA GLU A 860 25.91 -12.58 -44.55
C GLU A 860 25.01 -13.19 -43.45
N LYS A 861 25.37 -12.93 -42.18
CA LYS A 861 24.56 -13.33 -41.05
C LYS A 861 23.21 -12.62 -41.05
N LEU A 862 23.15 -11.31 -41.30
CA LEU A 862 21.89 -10.55 -41.41
C LEU A 862 20.93 -11.24 -42.40
N HIS A 863 21.41 -11.66 -43.57
CA HIS A 863 20.59 -12.34 -44.55
C HIS A 863 20.08 -13.68 -44.06
N ARG A 864 20.97 -14.53 -43.53
CA ARG A 864 20.61 -15.84 -42.99
C ARG A 864 19.55 -15.71 -41.87
N GLU A 865 19.76 -14.78 -40.92
CA GLU A 865 18.85 -14.57 -39.80
C GLU A 865 17.50 -13.94 -40.24
N SER A 866 17.50 -13.12 -41.30
CA SER A 866 16.25 -12.59 -41.87
C SER A 866 15.42 -13.69 -42.53
N GLU A 867 16.06 -14.68 -43.21
CA GLU A 867 15.36 -15.83 -43.76
C GLU A 867 14.78 -16.73 -42.69
N ILE A 868 15.53 -17.01 -41.62
CA ILE A 868 15.07 -17.79 -40.46
C ILE A 868 13.89 -17.11 -39.80
N PHE A 869 13.99 -15.80 -39.56
CA PHE A 869 12.93 -15.00 -38.98
C PHE A 869 11.65 -15.04 -39.84
N PHE A 870 11.78 -14.83 -41.14
CA PHE A 870 10.64 -14.88 -42.05
C PHE A 870 9.99 -16.26 -42.08
N ALA A 871 10.78 -17.35 -42.10
CA ALA A 871 10.27 -18.71 -42.00
C ALA A 871 9.47 -18.95 -40.73
N ALA A 872 10.02 -18.54 -39.58
CA ALA A 872 9.34 -18.66 -38.29
C ALA A 872 8.01 -17.89 -38.26
N VAL A 873 7.97 -16.67 -38.77
CA VAL A 873 6.73 -15.88 -38.86
C VAL A 873 5.71 -16.55 -39.78
N SER A 874 6.15 -17.04 -40.93
CA SER A 874 5.27 -17.71 -41.91
C SER A 874 4.68 -19.01 -41.36
N GLU A 875 5.39 -19.72 -40.51
CA GLU A 875 4.97 -20.96 -39.86
C GLU A 875 4.25 -20.69 -38.50
N HIS A 876 4.07 -19.42 -38.11
CA HIS A 876 3.55 -19.03 -36.82
C HIS A 876 4.33 -19.62 -35.62
N ASN A 877 5.62 -19.82 -35.80
CA ASN A 877 6.47 -20.41 -34.77
C ASN A 877 7.12 -19.34 -33.90
N PHE A 878 6.49 -19.04 -32.76
CA PHE A 878 6.96 -18.11 -31.76
C PHE A 878 7.33 -18.80 -30.46
N SER A 879 7.67 -20.10 -30.52
CA SER A 879 8.03 -20.86 -29.33
C SER A 879 9.24 -20.27 -28.64
N VAL A 880 9.24 -20.38 -27.32
CA VAL A 880 10.37 -20.05 -26.49
C VAL A 880 11.48 -21.07 -26.81
N GLY A 881 12.44 -20.72 -27.65
CA GLY A 881 13.61 -21.55 -27.94
C GLY A 881 14.57 -21.68 -26.78
N ASN A 882 15.80 -22.12 -27.03
CA ASN A 882 16.89 -22.12 -26.03
C ASN A 882 17.16 -20.69 -25.54
N ILE A 883 16.54 -20.31 -24.42
CA ILE A 883 16.62 -18.98 -23.86
C ILE A 883 17.81 -18.90 -22.92
N TYR A 884 18.64 -17.90 -23.13
CA TYR A 884 19.59 -17.50 -22.11
C TYR A 884 18.84 -16.97 -20.91
N GLU A 885 19.04 -17.52 -19.73
CA GLU A 885 18.44 -17.05 -18.45
C GLU A 885 18.57 -15.54 -18.25
N ARG A 886 19.65 -14.94 -18.77
CA ARG A 886 19.90 -13.49 -18.77
C ARG A 886 18.79 -12.66 -19.41
N ASN A 887 18.14 -13.19 -20.44
CA ASN A 887 17.07 -12.50 -21.16
C ASN A 887 15.77 -12.52 -20.37
N CYS A 888 15.46 -13.64 -19.72
CA CYS A 888 14.26 -13.78 -18.89
C CYS A 888 14.24 -12.85 -17.68
N VAL A 889 15.39 -12.59 -17.06
CA VAL A 889 15.50 -11.66 -15.91
C VAL A 889 15.11 -10.23 -16.30
N LYS A 890 15.41 -9.84 -17.53
CA LYS A 890 15.12 -8.47 -18.06
C LYS A 890 13.79 -8.40 -18.83
N CYS A 891 13.08 -9.52 -18.99
CA CYS A 891 11.89 -9.60 -19.81
C CYS A 891 10.66 -9.03 -19.09
N ASN A 892 9.98 -8.07 -19.73
CA ASN A 892 8.74 -7.48 -19.22
C ASN A 892 7.59 -8.50 -19.11
N PHE A 893 7.64 -9.57 -19.91
CA PHE A 893 6.61 -10.62 -19.99
C PHE A 893 6.91 -11.85 -19.14
N SER A 894 7.94 -11.80 -18.30
CA SER A 894 8.36 -12.95 -17.47
C SER A 894 7.24 -13.51 -16.58
N LYS A 895 6.31 -12.67 -16.14
CA LYS A 895 5.13 -13.07 -15.32
C LYS A 895 4.05 -13.79 -16.16
N ILE A 896 3.94 -13.47 -17.43
CA ILE A 896 2.98 -14.09 -18.36
C ILE A 896 3.54 -15.41 -18.89
N CYS A 897 4.79 -15.37 -19.32
CA CYS A 897 5.47 -16.49 -19.96
C CYS A 897 5.77 -17.66 -19.00
N ARG A 898 6.11 -17.37 -17.74
CA ARG A 898 6.39 -18.36 -16.68
C ARG A 898 7.46 -19.41 -16.98
N THR A 899 8.26 -19.26 -18.03
CA THR A 899 9.29 -20.21 -18.43
C THR A 899 10.40 -20.43 -17.40
N ARG A 900 10.63 -19.48 -16.51
CA ARG A 900 11.63 -19.61 -15.43
C ARG A 900 11.13 -20.37 -14.18
N PHE A 901 9.87 -20.76 -14.15
CA PHE A 901 9.33 -21.63 -13.10
C PHE A 901 9.43 -23.10 -13.55
N GLN A 902 10.64 -23.56 -13.87
CA GLN A 902 10.89 -24.98 -14.11
C GLN A 902 10.86 -25.71 -12.76
N VAL A 903 10.12 -26.81 -12.72
CA VAL A 903 10.23 -27.77 -11.63
C VAL A 903 11.59 -28.47 -11.79
N GLU A 904 12.40 -28.54 -10.74
CA GLU A 904 13.67 -29.27 -10.77
C GLU A 904 13.46 -30.68 -11.33
N GLY A 905 14.13 -31.00 -12.41
CA GLY A 905 14.18 -32.36 -12.97
C GLY A 905 13.88 -32.51 -14.46
N GLU A 906 13.25 -31.55 -15.13
CA GLU A 906 13.03 -31.64 -16.59
C GLU A 906 13.92 -30.62 -17.35
N LYS A 907 14.94 -31.15 -18.04
CA LYS A 907 15.62 -30.39 -19.08
C LYS A 907 14.67 -30.33 -20.27
N TRP A 908 14.18 -29.15 -20.60
CA TRP A 908 13.46 -28.90 -21.84
C TRP A 908 14.45 -29.05 -23.02
N ASN A 909 14.34 -30.14 -23.77
CA ASN A 909 15.03 -30.31 -25.05
C ASN A 909 14.29 -29.61 -26.18
#